data_2c78d80934276fd4ec091a238c9bffe0
#
_entry.id   2c78d80934276fd4ec091a238c9bffe0
#
_cell.length_a   1.000
_cell.length_b   1.000
_cell.length_c   1.000
_cell.angle_alpha   90.00
_cell.angle_beta   90.00
_cell.angle_gamma   90.00
#
_symmetry.space_group_name_H-M   'P 1'
#
loop_
_entity.id
_entity.type
_entity.pdbx_description
1 polymer ?
#
loop_
_entity_poly.entity_id
_entity_poly.type
_entity_poly.pdbx_seq_one_letter_code
_entity_poly.pdbx_strand_id
1 'polypeptide(L)'
;MDGLFAKVAAGATVITPTSRLASYLVARFNAQMLNTGQEVWRSPEIFQLSVWLHSLWQSRGEDWPELTQTVYLGDQRERLLWEKVIGEELRSRDSGIELLWDLSATARMAQKSWGLLNDWDLTLQDFPDYLNQDSAAFSSWATHYDTVLHQKNWIDQAGLSLAVIRNMARFPEVVVFAGFELINPRQKMLTEVMEEQGVDLQIWMPETGGDRSLRQIRCRDSTDEIRRAAAWACERLELSPLDPVGIVVPDLAKNRSVVEAAMEDTFSPGAIAPGAGEYYPPYELSLGVPLIEVPLVETAIDLLSLSREGEFDLISRLLRSPYLHQNDSHRESSLDCELTLRRQRLHLFSLTQLRETALSVGAHGWVSGVETLEQMLQGMGQELPAPDWVEHWVEVLNLFGWPGPRTLLDSEYQAVEKFRQLLGAFASTGDIGGVESRNHCLNRLKRAARDLVFHQQTPSAPIQVVGLLESSGMIFSHLWVVGLESEAWPFAPHPDPFLPLSLQSQHQMPGIDSSSSLELATRMTERISASAEEVVFSWPGQRGETPLMPSPLIAELEQAELTPPPSLAWCDSQRESSPKVKIRKQDPGKPFTGRSAPGGTALFRELAQCPFYAYARRRLGLEEFVDPGFGLDSRDRGILVHSVLEKVWTTVEGSEALQSLSQEQRDRLLGGAVSAALDELEQQRPGVLGERFRELERDRLEIRIGRWLELELARPAFEVDSIESDASASLRLGAGTAVLDIRLRPDRVDRLASGGRMVIDYKTGYRAGRGKWFGVPPEEPQLPLYQHLLGDVDAIAFGLIRADGVKLEGVGRRDGIAEGVVKAGTIRNNQKQAKDWASQVRQWERALFKLAAGFLLGGAEAEPRTPQECEGCQARALCRIDE
;
A
#
# COMPACT_ATOMS: atom_id res chain seq x y z
N MET A 1 0.91 -37.94 23.59
CA MET A 1 1.28 -38.14 22.16
C MET A 1 1.80 -39.53 21.84
N ASP A 2 2.63 -40.14 22.71
CA ASP A 2 3.25 -41.46 22.42
C ASP A 2 2.23 -42.57 22.03
N GLY A 3 1.08 -42.62 22.71
CA GLY A 3 0.04 -43.53 22.35
C GLY A 3 -0.60 -43.33 20.98
N LEU A 4 -0.74 -42.07 20.54
CA LEU A 4 -1.19 -41.72 19.20
C LEU A 4 -0.18 -42.16 18.13
N PHE A 5 1.09 -41.85 18.37
CA PHE A 5 2.16 -42.14 17.41
C PHE A 5 2.50 -43.61 17.30
N ALA A 6 2.29 -44.38 18.38
CA ALA A 6 2.38 -45.83 18.32
C ALA A 6 1.32 -46.43 17.36
N LYS A 7 0.09 -45.87 17.35
CA LYS A 7 -0.97 -46.28 16.44
C LYS A 7 -0.69 -45.86 14.99
N VAL A 8 -0.21 -44.64 14.78
CA VAL A 8 0.23 -44.17 13.48
C VAL A 8 1.33 -45.06 12.90
N ALA A 9 2.33 -45.44 13.71
CA ALA A 9 3.38 -46.36 13.31
C ALA A 9 2.82 -47.75 12.97
N ALA A 10 1.71 -48.19 13.61
CA ALA A 10 1.00 -49.43 13.33
C ALA A 10 0.08 -49.34 12.09
N GLY A 11 -0.07 -48.18 11.47
CA GLY A 11 -0.85 -47.95 10.25
C GLY A 11 -2.23 -47.33 10.46
N ALA A 12 -2.50 -46.74 11.63
CA ALA A 12 -3.74 -46.00 11.86
C ALA A 12 -3.77 -44.70 11.04
N THR A 13 -4.94 -44.35 10.48
CA THR A 13 -5.18 -43.07 9.81
C THR A 13 -5.69 -42.04 10.82
N VAL A 14 -5.06 -40.86 10.87
CA VAL A 14 -5.45 -39.78 11.78
C VAL A 14 -6.14 -38.68 10.98
N ILE A 15 -7.32 -38.30 11.42
CA ILE A 15 -8.12 -37.23 10.84
C ILE A 15 -8.11 -36.02 11.76
N THR A 16 -7.87 -34.83 11.20
CA THR A 16 -7.79 -33.57 11.95
C THR A 16 -8.79 -32.54 11.40
N PRO A 17 -9.28 -31.59 12.22
CA PRO A 17 -10.16 -30.52 11.75
C PRO A 17 -9.42 -29.49 10.87
N THR A 18 -8.12 -29.29 11.10
CA THR A 18 -7.33 -28.27 10.38
C THR A 18 -6.08 -28.88 9.73
N SER A 19 -5.65 -28.32 8.61
CA SER A 19 -4.41 -28.70 7.94
C SER A 19 -3.17 -28.43 8.83
N ARG A 20 -3.27 -27.40 9.68
CA ARG A 20 -2.20 -27.03 10.60
C ARG A 20 -1.93 -28.13 11.61
N LEU A 21 -2.97 -28.65 12.26
CA LEU A 21 -2.82 -29.77 13.20
C LEU A 21 -2.28 -31.02 12.50
N ALA A 22 -2.73 -31.30 11.26
CA ALA A 22 -2.16 -32.39 10.47
C ALA A 22 -0.65 -32.23 10.27
N SER A 23 -0.20 -31.06 9.79
CA SER A 23 1.21 -30.76 9.58
C SER A 23 2.03 -30.83 10.90
N TYR A 24 1.48 -30.29 12.00
CA TYR A 24 2.10 -30.35 13.32
C TYR A 24 2.30 -31.80 13.79
N LEU A 25 1.26 -32.64 13.69
CA LEU A 25 1.37 -34.04 14.08
C LEU A 25 2.34 -34.84 13.20
N VAL A 26 2.37 -34.57 11.88
CA VAL A 26 3.35 -35.15 10.95
C VAL A 26 4.79 -34.78 11.37
N ALA A 27 5.03 -33.49 11.63
CA ALA A 27 6.34 -33.01 12.04
C ALA A 27 6.81 -33.64 13.39
N ARG A 28 5.89 -33.71 14.37
CA ARG A 28 6.17 -34.34 15.69
C ARG A 28 6.41 -35.83 15.57
N PHE A 29 5.64 -36.53 14.75
CA PHE A 29 5.85 -37.97 14.47
C PHE A 29 7.23 -38.20 13.84
N ASN A 30 7.59 -37.42 12.82
CA ASN A 30 8.90 -37.53 12.16
C ASN A 30 10.06 -37.25 13.14
N ALA A 31 9.93 -36.22 13.99
CA ALA A 31 10.92 -35.94 15.03
C ALA A 31 11.06 -37.10 16.03
N GLN A 32 9.98 -37.74 16.43
CA GLN A 32 10.01 -38.90 17.30
C GLN A 32 10.70 -40.10 16.63
N MET A 33 10.43 -40.36 15.35
CA MET A 33 11.09 -41.44 14.59
C MET A 33 12.61 -41.22 14.53
N LEU A 34 13.04 -40.00 14.25
CA LEU A 34 14.47 -39.62 14.27
C LEU A 34 15.09 -39.84 15.65
N ASN A 35 14.44 -39.44 16.74
CA ASN A 35 14.91 -39.59 18.10
C ASN A 35 15.02 -41.06 18.51
N THR A 36 14.22 -41.98 17.93
CA THR A 36 14.33 -43.42 18.14
C THR A 36 15.43 -44.08 17.30
N GLY A 37 16.17 -43.32 16.50
CA GLY A 37 17.29 -43.80 15.68
C GLY A 37 16.86 -44.48 14.39
N GLN A 38 15.61 -44.28 13.93
CA GLN A 38 15.15 -44.78 12.64
C GLN A 38 15.57 -43.81 11.53
N GLU A 39 16.16 -44.35 10.46
CA GLU A 39 16.54 -43.56 9.28
C GLU A 39 15.46 -43.56 8.17
N VAL A 40 14.60 -44.56 8.17
CA VAL A 40 13.53 -44.74 7.18
C VAL A 40 12.27 -45.26 7.87
N TRP A 41 11.14 -44.62 7.61
CA TRP A 41 9.80 -45.04 8.04
C TRP A 41 8.75 -44.76 6.98
N ARG A 42 7.59 -45.39 7.13
CA ARG A 42 6.42 -45.11 6.28
C ARG A 42 5.90 -43.72 6.60
N SER A 43 5.57 -42.93 5.58
CA SER A 43 4.90 -41.64 5.76
C SER A 43 3.63 -41.80 6.59
N PRO A 44 3.42 -41.00 7.63
CA PRO A 44 2.24 -41.11 8.47
C PRO A 44 0.97 -40.73 7.71
N GLU A 45 -0.08 -41.47 7.86
CA GLU A 45 -1.40 -41.19 7.29
C GLU A 45 -2.16 -40.22 8.21
N ILE A 46 -1.81 -38.96 8.16
CA ILE A 46 -2.44 -37.88 8.96
C ILE A 46 -2.97 -36.82 7.99
N PHE A 47 -4.28 -36.61 7.97
CA PHE A 47 -4.97 -35.77 7.01
C PHE A 47 -5.97 -34.83 7.68
N GLN A 48 -6.17 -33.64 7.06
CA GLN A 48 -7.35 -32.84 7.34
C GLN A 48 -8.59 -33.54 6.76
N LEU A 49 -9.73 -33.44 7.43
CA LEU A 49 -10.98 -34.16 7.08
C LEU A 49 -11.37 -33.93 5.60
N SER A 50 -11.39 -32.70 5.11
CA SER A 50 -11.77 -32.40 3.72
C SER A 50 -10.80 -33.01 2.70
N VAL A 51 -9.49 -33.00 2.98
CA VAL A 51 -8.46 -33.61 2.13
C VAL A 51 -8.60 -35.13 2.12
N TRP A 52 -8.88 -35.72 3.26
CA TRP A 52 -9.10 -37.17 3.37
C TRP A 52 -10.36 -37.62 2.62
N LEU A 53 -11.50 -36.92 2.78
CA LEU A 53 -12.70 -37.17 1.99
C LEU A 53 -12.47 -37.05 0.49
N HIS A 54 -11.69 -36.05 0.08
CA HIS A 54 -11.32 -35.90 -1.34
C HIS A 54 -10.42 -37.05 -1.83
N SER A 55 -9.51 -37.57 -1.01
CA SER A 55 -8.69 -38.72 -1.35
C SER A 55 -9.52 -39.99 -1.52
N LEU A 56 -10.51 -40.22 -0.65
CA LEU A 56 -11.48 -41.30 -0.80
C LEU A 56 -12.31 -41.17 -2.09
N TRP A 57 -12.73 -39.96 -2.41
CA TRP A 57 -13.39 -39.63 -3.68
C TRP A 57 -12.52 -39.93 -4.91
N GLN A 58 -11.24 -39.57 -4.87
CA GLN A 58 -10.32 -39.85 -5.98
C GLN A 58 -10.04 -41.34 -6.16
N SER A 59 -10.02 -42.12 -5.07
CA SER A 59 -9.77 -43.55 -5.04
C SER A 59 -11.01 -44.41 -5.35
N ARG A 60 -12.20 -43.77 -5.56
CA ARG A 60 -13.48 -44.47 -5.74
C ARG A 60 -13.53 -45.51 -6.86
N GLY A 61 -12.77 -45.29 -7.94
CA GLY A 61 -12.62 -46.19 -9.08
C GLY A 61 -13.95 -46.80 -9.58
N GLU A 62 -13.93 -48.12 -9.83
CA GLU A 62 -15.11 -48.88 -10.24
C GLU A 62 -16.05 -49.23 -9.09
N ASP A 63 -15.68 -49.00 -7.86
CA ASP A 63 -16.45 -49.32 -6.67
C ASP A 63 -17.75 -48.47 -6.55
N TRP A 64 -17.79 -47.29 -7.22
CA TRP A 64 -18.95 -46.38 -7.22
C TRP A 64 -19.45 -46.09 -8.65
N PRO A 65 -20.07 -47.08 -9.32
CA PRO A 65 -20.43 -46.96 -10.73
C PRO A 65 -21.41 -45.80 -11.02
N GLU A 66 -22.29 -45.45 -10.11
CA GLU A 66 -23.26 -44.36 -10.27
C GLU A 66 -22.59 -42.97 -10.26
N LEU A 67 -21.43 -42.83 -9.64
CA LEU A 67 -20.70 -41.59 -9.51
C LEU A 67 -19.49 -41.48 -10.46
N THR A 68 -19.30 -42.43 -11.36
CA THR A 68 -18.15 -42.46 -12.27
C THR A 68 -18.08 -41.23 -13.18
N GLN A 69 -19.25 -40.70 -13.55
CA GLN A 69 -19.38 -39.50 -14.39
C GLN A 69 -19.55 -38.21 -13.59
N THR A 70 -19.61 -38.27 -12.27
CA THR A 70 -19.79 -37.10 -11.41
C THR A 70 -18.46 -36.36 -11.27
N VAL A 71 -18.50 -35.05 -11.52
CA VAL A 71 -17.34 -34.18 -11.47
C VAL A 71 -17.36 -33.37 -10.16
N TYR A 72 -16.28 -33.46 -9.42
CA TYR A 72 -16.09 -32.64 -8.22
C TYR A 72 -15.77 -31.18 -8.60
N LEU A 73 -16.49 -30.25 -8.00
CA LEU A 73 -16.24 -28.82 -8.10
C LEU A 73 -15.23 -28.39 -7.02
N GLY A 74 -14.07 -27.93 -7.43
CA GLY A 74 -13.17 -27.26 -6.51
C GLY A 74 -13.70 -25.87 -6.11
N ASP A 75 -13.19 -25.33 -5.01
CA ASP A 75 -13.66 -24.08 -4.37
C ASP A 75 -13.90 -22.92 -5.36
N GLN A 76 -12.99 -22.68 -6.32
CA GLN A 76 -13.13 -21.60 -7.28
C GLN A 76 -14.30 -21.79 -8.26
N ARG A 77 -14.52 -23.04 -8.72
CA ARG A 77 -15.63 -23.35 -9.61
C ARG A 77 -16.96 -23.27 -8.86
N GLU A 78 -16.99 -23.76 -7.62
CA GLU A 78 -18.15 -23.68 -6.74
C GLU A 78 -18.55 -22.22 -6.49
N ARG A 79 -17.61 -21.36 -6.11
CA ARG A 79 -17.85 -19.93 -5.89
C ARG A 79 -18.38 -19.23 -7.14
N LEU A 80 -17.76 -19.51 -8.31
CA LEU A 80 -18.21 -18.94 -9.57
C LEU A 80 -19.62 -19.39 -9.93
N LEU A 81 -19.98 -20.63 -9.60
CA LEU A 81 -21.34 -21.11 -9.81
C LEU A 81 -22.34 -20.35 -8.92
N TRP A 82 -22.00 -20.10 -7.67
CA TRP A 82 -22.80 -19.25 -6.77
C TRP A 82 -22.93 -17.81 -7.32
N GLU A 83 -21.84 -17.19 -7.76
CA GLU A 83 -21.90 -15.86 -8.38
C GLU A 83 -22.84 -15.84 -9.60
N LYS A 84 -22.78 -16.89 -10.43
CA LYS A 84 -23.63 -17.01 -11.62
C LYS A 84 -25.10 -17.16 -11.27
N VAL A 85 -25.42 -18.09 -10.35
CA VAL A 85 -26.80 -18.35 -9.91
C VAL A 85 -27.44 -17.11 -9.30
N ILE A 86 -26.74 -16.45 -8.38
CA ILE A 86 -27.21 -15.20 -7.75
C ILE A 86 -27.40 -14.10 -8.79
N GLY A 87 -26.42 -13.92 -9.68
CA GLY A 87 -26.49 -12.91 -10.73
C GLY A 87 -27.60 -13.14 -11.76
N GLU A 88 -27.90 -14.38 -12.11
CA GLU A 88 -29.02 -14.74 -13.00
C GLU A 88 -30.38 -14.44 -12.36
N GLU A 89 -30.53 -14.79 -11.09
CA GLU A 89 -31.78 -14.54 -10.37
C GLU A 89 -32.04 -13.04 -10.15
N LEU A 90 -31.02 -12.27 -9.82
CA LEU A 90 -31.14 -10.81 -9.69
C LEU A 90 -31.56 -10.14 -11.01
N ARG A 91 -31.01 -10.59 -12.13
CA ARG A 91 -31.42 -10.08 -13.46
C ARG A 91 -32.86 -10.43 -13.82
N SER A 92 -33.35 -11.59 -13.37
CA SER A 92 -34.71 -12.05 -13.68
C SER A 92 -35.80 -11.29 -12.91
N ARG A 93 -35.48 -10.70 -11.75
CA ARG A 93 -36.45 -10.01 -10.87
C ARG A 93 -36.72 -8.54 -11.25
N ASP A 94 -36.18 -8.03 -12.36
CA ASP A 94 -36.34 -6.62 -12.85
C ASP A 94 -35.97 -5.54 -11.79
N SER A 95 -35.61 -5.94 -10.60
CA SER A 95 -35.12 -5.12 -9.51
C SER A 95 -33.60 -5.13 -9.60
N GLY A 96 -33.08 -4.16 -10.29
CA GLY A 96 -31.69 -4.04 -10.77
C GLY A 96 -30.61 -4.56 -9.83
N ILE A 97 -29.53 -5.02 -10.44
CA ILE A 97 -28.22 -5.37 -9.83
C ILE A 97 -27.74 -4.36 -8.76
N GLU A 98 -28.35 -3.17 -8.73
CA GLU A 98 -28.10 -2.08 -7.76
C GLU A 98 -28.41 -2.44 -6.29
N LEU A 99 -29.04 -3.58 -6.01
CA LEU A 99 -29.39 -3.99 -4.64
C LEU A 99 -28.29 -4.81 -3.94
N LEU A 100 -27.31 -5.38 -4.67
CA LEU A 100 -26.18 -6.04 -4.04
C LEU A 100 -24.93 -5.19 -4.22
N TRP A 101 -24.35 -4.77 -3.10
CA TRP A 101 -23.11 -4.01 -3.06
C TRP A 101 -21.90 -4.82 -3.58
N ASP A 102 -21.86 -6.14 -3.28
CA ASP A 102 -20.79 -7.05 -3.70
C ASP A 102 -21.32 -8.46 -3.95
N LEU A 103 -21.44 -8.82 -5.23
CA LEU A 103 -21.90 -10.14 -5.66
C LEU A 103 -20.97 -11.27 -5.18
N SER A 104 -19.66 -11.05 -5.23
CA SER A 104 -18.67 -12.08 -4.87
C SER A 104 -18.64 -12.34 -3.37
N ALA A 105 -18.77 -11.29 -2.54
CA ALA A 105 -18.91 -11.45 -1.10
C ALA A 105 -20.20 -12.18 -0.73
N THR A 106 -21.31 -11.85 -1.40
CA THR A 106 -22.61 -12.54 -1.21
C THR A 106 -22.52 -14.01 -1.61
N ALA A 107 -21.88 -14.33 -2.73
CA ALA A 107 -21.67 -15.71 -3.18
C ALA A 107 -20.83 -16.53 -2.17
N ARG A 108 -19.79 -15.92 -1.60
CA ARG A 108 -18.97 -16.53 -0.55
C ARG A 108 -19.78 -16.81 0.73
N MET A 109 -20.64 -15.88 1.12
CA MET A 109 -21.53 -16.07 2.25
C MET A 109 -22.53 -17.20 1.97
N ALA A 110 -23.13 -17.23 0.77
CA ALA A 110 -24.05 -18.28 0.36
C ALA A 110 -23.38 -19.67 0.34
N GLN A 111 -22.18 -19.78 -0.20
CA GLN A 111 -21.36 -21.00 -0.18
C GLN A 111 -21.13 -21.47 1.27
N LYS A 112 -20.75 -20.55 2.17
CA LYS A 112 -20.53 -20.87 3.60
C LYS A 112 -21.81 -21.35 4.27
N SER A 113 -22.95 -20.66 4.06
CA SER A 113 -24.24 -21.03 4.62
C SER A 113 -24.74 -22.38 4.08
N TRP A 114 -24.48 -22.65 2.79
CA TRP A 114 -24.75 -23.94 2.18
C TRP A 114 -23.93 -25.08 2.83
N GLY A 115 -22.63 -24.85 3.05
CA GLY A 115 -21.77 -25.77 3.80
C GLY A 115 -22.31 -26.04 5.21
N LEU A 116 -22.65 -24.96 5.94
CA LEU A 116 -23.18 -25.05 7.29
C LEU A 116 -24.51 -25.83 7.34
N LEU A 117 -25.45 -25.59 6.41
CA LEU A 117 -26.70 -26.32 6.30
C LEU A 117 -26.45 -27.83 6.14
N ASN A 118 -25.53 -28.20 5.26
CA ASN A 118 -25.17 -29.59 5.04
C ASN A 118 -24.42 -30.23 6.23
N ASP A 119 -23.56 -29.48 6.91
CA ASP A 119 -22.82 -29.95 8.09
C ASP A 119 -23.78 -30.32 9.25
N TRP A 120 -24.92 -29.62 9.35
CA TRP A 120 -25.97 -29.92 10.32
C TRP A 120 -27.00 -30.92 9.80
N ASP A 121 -26.75 -31.52 8.63
CA ASP A 121 -27.64 -32.48 7.99
C ASP A 121 -29.08 -31.96 7.80
N LEU A 122 -29.17 -30.68 7.46
CA LEU A 122 -30.41 -29.95 7.22
C LEU A 122 -30.59 -29.70 5.71
N THR A 123 -31.84 -29.48 5.34
CA THR A 123 -32.29 -29.19 3.97
C THR A 123 -33.10 -27.88 3.93
N LEU A 124 -33.35 -27.38 2.74
CA LEU A 124 -34.23 -26.22 2.57
C LEU A 124 -35.68 -26.48 2.97
N GLN A 125 -36.10 -27.77 3.13
CA GLN A 125 -37.42 -28.15 3.60
C GLN A 125 -37.58 -27.96 5.12
N ASP A 126 -36.46 -27.84 5.85
CA ASP A 126 -36.46 -27.59 7.30
C ASP A 126 -36.63 -26.09 7.61
N PHE A 127 -36.66 -25.24 6.59
CA PHE A 127 -36.86 -23.80 6.76
C PHE A 127 -38.32 -23.53 7.21
N PRO A 128 -38.55 -22.58 8.13
CA PRO A 128 -39.90 -22.20 8.55
C PRO A 128 -40.68 -21.51 7.41
N ASP A 129 -42.02 -21.57 7.48
CA ASP A 129 -42.91 -20.95 6.50
C ASP A 129 -42.70 -19.44 6.32
N TYR A 130 -42.21 -18.75 7.35
CA TYR A 130 -41.94 -17.33 7.33
C TYR A 130 -40.42 -17.07 7.39
N LEU A 131 -39.89 -16.54 6.30
CA LEU A 131 -38.48 -16.20 6.16
C LEU A 131 -38.30 -14.69 6.13
N ASN A 132 -37.19 -14.21 6.68
CA ASN A 132 -36.70 -12.86 6.39
C ASN A 132 -36.22 -12.77 4.93
N GLN A 133 -35.94 -11.56 4.45
CA GLN A 133 -35.53 -11.33 3.06
C GLN A 133 -34.25 -12.09 2.68
N ASP A 134 -33.26 -12.12 3.58
CA ASP A 134 -31.97 -12.76 3.32
C ASP A 134 -32.10 -14.28 3.25
N SER A 135 -32.81 -14.90 4.21
CA SER A 135 -33.06 -16.35 4.20
C SER A 135 -33.97 -16.78 3.03
N ALA A 136 -34.93 -15.97 2.63
CA ALA A 136 -35.77 -16.24 1.45
C ALA A 136 -34.95 -16.15 0.15
N ALA A 137 -34.07 -15.16 0.02
CA ALA A 137 -33.18 -15.02 -1.12
C ALA A 137 -32.22 -16.22 -1.19
N PHE A 138 -31.59 -16.57 -0.08
CA PHE A 138 -30.69 -17.72 0.00
C PHE A 138 -31.40 -19.04 -0.35
N SER A 139 -32.61 -19.28 0.16
CA SER A 139 -33.40 -20.46 -0.19
C SER A 139 -33.67 -20.58 -1.69
N SER A 140 -33.95 -19.46 -2.34
CA SER A 140 -34.15 -19.41 -3.79
C SER A 140 -32.84 -19.74 -4.54
N TRP A 141 -31.73 -19.08 -4.16
CA TRP A 141 -30.42 -19.31 -4.77
C TRP A 141 -29.93 -20.74 -4.57
N ALA A 142 -30.08 -21.26 -3.36
CA ALA A 142 -29.67 -22.63 -3.01
C ALA A 142 -30.48 -23.68 -3.79
N THR A 143 -31.77 -23.46 -3.99
CA THR A 143 -32.63 -24.34 -4.83
C THR A 143 -32.16 -24.34 -6.28
N HIS A 144 -31.81 -23.18 -6.83
CA HIS A 144 -31.30 -23.07 -8.19
C HIS A 144 -29.91 -23.71 -8.30
N TYR A 145 -29.02 -23.43 -7.34
CA TYR A 145 -27.68 -24.01 -7.26
C TYR A 145 -27.71 -25.54 -7.23
N ASP A 146 -28.51 -26.13 -6.35
CA ASP A 146 -28.70 -27.59 -6.24
C ASP A 146 -29.24 -28.18 -7.55
N THR A 147 -30.21 -27.51 -8.17
CA THR A 147 -30.75 -27.91 -9.48
C THR A 147 -29.66 -27.99 -10.54
N VAL A 148 -28.76 -26.98 -10.59
CA VAL A 148 -27.65 -26.97 -11.55
C VAL A 148 -26.65 -28.09 -11.25
N LEU A 149 -26.32 -28.34 -9.98
CA LEU A 149 -25.43 -29.45 -9.60
C LEU A 149 -25.97 -30.78 -10.13
N HIS A 150 -27.24 -31.06 -9.89
CA HIS A 150 -27.90 -32.28 -10.35
C HIS A 150 -27.95 -32.39 -11.88
N GLN A 151 -28.34 -31.32 -12.59
CA GLN A 151 -28.43 -31.32 -14.06
C GLN A 151 -27.08 -31.55 -14.74
N LYS A 152 -25.99 -31.04 -14.14
CA LYS A 152 -24.65 -31.14 -14.69
C LYS A 152 -23.88 -32.35 -14.16
N ASN A 153 -24.48 -33.12 -13.27
CA ASN A 153 -23.81 -34.20 -12.56
C ASN A 153 -22.53 -33.74 -11.85
N TRP A 154 -22.65 -32.66 -11.15
CA TRP A 154 -21.57 -32.07 -10.36
C TRP A 154 -21.80 -32.33 -8.87
N ILE A 155 -20.70 -32.40 -8.11
CA ILE A 155 -20.71 -32.47 -6.66
C ILE A 155 -19.77 -31.40 -6.09
N ASP A 156 -20.23 -30.72 -5.08
CA ASP A 156 -19.49 -29.70 -4.35
C ASP A 156 -18.84 -30.26 -3.07
N GLN A 157 -18.13 -29.42 -2.34
CA GLN A 157 -17.49 -29.79 -1.08
C GLN A 157 -18.51 -30.27 -0.02
N ALA A 158 -19.67 -29.63 0.04
CA ALA A 158 -20.72 -29.97 0.99
C ALA A 158 -21.34 -31.36 0.71
N GLY A 159 -21.54 -31.68 -0.56
CA GLY A 159 -22.07 -32.96 -0.99
C GLY A 159 -21.09 -34.14 -0.87
N LEU A 160 -19.77 -33.82 -0.88
CA LEU A 160 -18.72 -34.83 -0.92
C LEU A 160 -18.79 -35.82 0.29
N SER A 161 -19.00 -35.33 1.51
CA SER A 161 -19.11 -36.13 2.71
C SER A 161 -20.31 -37.10 2.65
N LEU A 162 -21.44 -36.61 2.15
CA LEU A 162 -22.64 -37.42 1.96
C LEU A 162 -22.48 -38.52 0.90
N ALA A 163 -21.75 -38.20 -0.18
CA ALA A 163 -21.41 -39.16 -1.23
C ALA A 163 -20.54 -40.30 -0.66
N VAL A 164 -19.53 -39.95 0.14
CA VAL A 164 -18.66 -40.95 0.83
C VAL A 164 -19.47 -41.82 1.77
N ILE A 165 -20.37 -41.24 2.57
CA ILE A 165 -21.24 -41.95 3.51
C ILE A 165 -22.20 -42.93 2.76
N ARG A 166 -22.91 -42.42 1.77
CA ARG A 166 -23.94 -43.20 1.04
C ARG A 166 -23.38 -44.36 0.22
N ASN A 167 -22.19 -44.22 -0.30
CA ASN A 167 -21.55 -45.23 -1.16
C ASN A 167 -20.69 -46.24 -0.35
N MET A 168 -20.76 -46.16 0.99
CA MET A 168 -20.04 -47.04 1.88
C MET A 168 -18.56 -47.21 1.50
N ALA A 169 -17.83 -46.06 1.46
CA ALA A 169 -16.40 -46.07 1.17
C ALA A 169 -15.65 -47.12 1.97
N ARG A 170 -14.61 -47.71 1.43
CA ARG A 170 -13.71 -48.58 2.21
C ARG A 170 -12.84 -47.72 3.10
N PHE A 171 -13.07 -47.84 4.40
CA PHE A 171 -12.33 -47.12 5.40
C PHE A 171 -11.11 -47.93 5.87
N PRO A 172 -10.07 -47.25 6.40
CA PRO A 172 -8.98 -47.93 7.11
C PRO A 172 -9.47 -48.70 8.34
N GLU A 173 -8.73 -49.74 8.76
CA GLU A 173 -9.13 -50.57 9.91
C GLU A 173 -9.16 -49.79 11.23
N VAL A 174 -8.24 -48.80 11.37
CA VAL A 174 -8.16 -47.95 12.56
C VAL A 174 -8.16 -46.49 12.13
N VAL A 175 -9.11 -45.71 12.63
CA VAL A 175 -9.22 -44.25 12.36
C VAL A 175 -9.24 -43.51 13.69
N VAL A 176 -8.45 -42.45 13.78
CA VAL A 176 -8.37 -41.60 14.96
C VAL A 176 -8.80 -40.17 14.58
N PHE A 177 -9.87 -39.69 15.19
CA PHE A 177 -10.28 -38.27 15.10
C PHE A 177 -9.52 -37.49 16.16
N ALA A 178 -8.60 -36.65 15.73
CA ALA A 178 -7.68 -35.91 16.60
C ALA A 178 -7.98 -34.39 16.60
N GLY A 179 -8.21 -33.83 17.79
CA GLY A 179 -8.36 -32.38 17.98
C GLY A 179 -9.73 -31.81 17.60
N PHE A 180 -10.77 -32.60 17.45
CA PHE A 180 -12.12 -32.12 17.20
C PHE A 180 -12.79 -31.69 18.51
N GLU A 181 -13.12 -30.39 18.61
CA GLU A 181 -13.84 -29.84 19.78
C GLU A 181 -15.34 -30.14 19.75
N LEU A 182 -15.89 -30.10 18.55
CA LEU A 182 -17.27 -30.36 18.26
C LEU A 182 -17.34 -31.29 17.05
N ILE A 183 -18.07 -32.38 17.18
CA ILE A 183 -18.40 -33.23 16.03
C ILE A 183 -19.81 -32.83 15.58
N ASN A 184 -19.91 -32.27 14.37
CA ASN A 184 -21.19 -31.86 13.80
C ASN A 184 -22.04 -33.10 13.38
N PRO A 185 -23.35 -32.95 13.15
CA PRO A 185 -24.23 -34.06 12.79
C PRO A 185 -23.76 -34.87 11.57
N ARG A 186 -23.19 -34.20 10.55
CA ARG A 186 -22.67 -34.89 9.35
C ARG A 186 -21.42 -35.72 9.65
N GLN A 187 -20.55 -35.22 10.50
CA GLN A 187 -19.37 -35.96 10.96
C GLN A 187 -19.78 -37.15 11.84
N LYS A 188 -20.84 -36.98 12.65
CA LYS A 188 -21.39 -38.06 13.47
C LYS A 188 -21.93 -39.18 12.59
N MET A 189 -22.68 -38.88 11.55
CA MET A 189 -23.12 -39.88 10.57
C MET A 189 -21.96 -40.62 9.93
N LEU A 190 -20.87 -39.89 9.58
CA LEU A 190 -19.66 -40.51 9.03
C LEU A 190 -19.04 -41.49 10.04
N THR A 191 -18.94 -41.11 11.29
CA THR A 191 -18.38 -41.98 12.34
C THR A 191 -19.26 -43.19 12.60
N GLU A 192 -20.60 -43.08 12.62
CA GLU A 192 -21.54 -44.16 12.74
C GLU A 192 -21.40 -45.20 11.61
N VAL A 193 -21.29 -44.76 10.36
CA VAL A 193 -21.06 -45.64 9.19
C VAL A 193 -19.72 -46.37 9.28
N MET A 194 -18.65 -45.71 9.77
CA MET A 194 -17.36 -46.35 9.99
C MET A 194 -17.47 -47.47 11.06
N GLU A 195 -18.14 -47.19 12.17
CA GLU A 195 -18.38 -48.19 13.24
C GLU A 195 -19.19 -49.37 12.74
N GLU A 196 -20.24 -49.12 11.92
CA GLU A 196 -21.05 -50.17 11.28
C GLU A 196 -20.22 -51.10 10.37
N GLN A 197 -19.16 -50.54 9.73
CA GLN A 197 -18.21 -51.34 8.93
C GLN A 197 -17.12 -52.02 9.76
N GLY A 198 -17.15 -51.88 11.11
CA GLY A 198 -16.18 -52.49 12.00
C GLY A 198 -14.83 -51.77 12.09
N VAL A 199 -14.78 -50.51 11.74
CA VAL A 199 -13.61 -49.66 11.93
C VAL A 199 -13.38 -49.40 13.41
N ASP A 200 -12.16 -49.60 13.92
CA ASP A 200 -11.76 -49.17 15.27
C ASP A 200 -11.64 -47.64 15.29
N LEU A 201 -12.73 -46.97 15.67
CA LEU A 201 -12.80 -45.50 15.72
C LEU A 201 -12.40 -45.01 17.10
N GLN A 202 -11.48 -44.05 17.13
CA GLN A 202 -11.00 -43.47 18.37
C GLN A 202 -11.03 -41.93 18.28
N ILE A 203 -11.39 -41.31 19.42
CA ILE A 203 -11.30 -39.84 19.56
C ILE A 203 -10.08 -39.57 20.43
N TRP A 204 -9.17 -38.76 19.92
CA TRP A 204 -7.98 -38.37 20.64
C TRP A 204 -7.98 -36.86 20.90
N MET A 205 -7.81 -36.52 22.17
CA MET A 205 -7.60 -35.14 22.62
C MET A 205 -6.28 -35.11 23.42
N PRO A 206 -5.49 -34.02 23.23
CA PRO A 206 -4.26 -33.93 23.99
C PRO A 206 -4.54 -33.67 25.46
N GLU A 207 -3.90 -34.45 26.32
CA GLU A 207 -3.88 -34.24 27.76
C GLU A 207 -2.43 -34.07 28.21
N THR A 208 -2.13 -32.97 28.91
CA THR A 208 -0.87 -32.80 29.63
C THR A 208 -1.07 -33.31 31.05
N GLY A 209 -0.29 -34.32 31.46
CA GLY A 209 -0.23 -34.79 32.85
C GLY A 209 0.73 -33.96 33.67
N GLY A 210 0.35 -33.49 34.86
CA GLY A 210 1.26 -32.78 35.76
C GLY A 210 0.62 -31.57 36.45
N ASP A 211 1.37 -30.97 37.39
CA ASP A 211 1.00 -29.68 38.00
C ASP A 211 1.13 -28.57 36.94
N ARG A 212 0.08 -27.81 36.75
CA ARG A 212 -0.01 -26.72 35.76
C ARG A 212 0.14 -25.39 36.43
N SER A 213 0.93 -24.50 35.81
CA SER A 213 1.06 -23.11 36.22
C SER A 213 0.19 -22.22 35.31
N LEU A 214 -0.92 -21.74 35.84
CA LEU A 214 -1.83 -20.81 35.13
C LEU A 214 -1.70 -19.43 35.76
N ARG A 215 -1.42 -18.41 34.93
CA ARG A 215 -1.23 -17.03 35.40
C ARG A 215 -1.90 -16.06 34.48
N GLN A 216 -2.34 -14.91 35.01
CA GLN A 216 -2.78 -13.79 34.18
C GLN A 216 -1.85 -12.59 34.28
N ILE A 217 -1.78 -11.81 33.20
CA ILE A 217 -0.90 -10.63 33.12
C ILE A 217 -1.68 -9.49 32.47
N ARG A 218 -1.66 -8.35 33.15
CA ARG A 218 -2.12 -7.09 32.55
C ARG A 218 -0.98 -6.42 31.81
N CYS A 219 -1.19 -6.12 30.52
CA CYS A 219 -0.29 -5.32 29.69
C CYS A 219 -0.83 -3.89 29.53
N ARG A 220 -0.01 -2.95 29.08
CA ARG A 220 -0.46 -1.57 28.87
C ARG A 220 -1.52 -1.49 27.77
N ASP A 221 -1.19 -2.00 26.59
CA ASP A 221 -2.01 -2.03 25.40
C ASP A 221 -1.69 -3.31 24.58
N SER A 222 -2.39 -3.55 23.48
CA SER A 222 -2.21 -4.75 22.65
C SER A 222 -0.81 -4.83 22.02
N THR A 223 -0.17 -3.72 21.70
CA THR A 223 1.20 -3.71 21.17
C THR A 223 2.23 -4.12 22.22
N ASP A 224 2.11 -3.57 23.44
CA ASP A 224 2.92 -3.97 24.59
C ASP A 224 2.72 -5.45 24.93
N GLU A 225 1.50 -5.93 24.85
CA GLU A 225 1.13 -7.32 25.09
C GLU A 225 1.86 -8.28 24.13
N ILE A 226 1.78 -8.01 22.82
CA ILE A 226 2.41 -8.84 21.77
C ILE A 226 3.94 -8.80 21.90
N ARG A 227 4.53 -7.63 22.17
CA ARG A 227 5.98 -7.51 22.39
C ARG A 227 6.47 -8.29 23.62
N ARG A 228 5.68 -8.29 24.71
CA ARG A 228 5.99 -9.09 25.90
C ARG A 228 5.90 -10.58 25.62
N ALA A 229 4.90 -11.02 24.87
CA ALA A 229 4.77 -12.41 24.46
C ALA A 229 5.96 -12.86 23.59
N ALA A 230 6.43 -12.04 22.65
CA ALA A 230 7.62 -12.31 21.84
C ALA A 230 8.90 -12.40 22.70
N ALA A 231 9.11 -11.43 23.60
CA ALA A 231 10.27 -11.40 24.49
C ALA A 231 10.28 -12.62 25.44
N TRP A 232 9.12 -12.97 25.99
CA TRP A 232 8.98 -14.16 26.84
C TRP A 232 9.26 -15.45 26.05
N ALA A 233 8.77 -15.57 24.82
CA ALA A 233 9.07 -16.73 23.97
C ALA A 233 10.56 -16.86 23.67
N CYS A 234 11.26 -15.74 23.47
CA CYS A 234 12.73 -15.71 23.33
C CYS A 234 13.43 -16.22 24.59
N GLU A 235 13.03 -15.73 25.77
CA GLU A 235 13.58 -16.20 27.05
C GLU A 235 13.36 -17.69 27.24
N ARG A 236 12.16 -18.22 26.94
CA ARG A 236 11.88 -19.66 27.04
C ARG A 236 12.74 -20.47 26.08
N LEU A 237 12.90 -20.03 24.85
CA LEU A 237 13.77 -20.69 23.87
C LEU A 237 15.24 -20.70 24.31
N GLU A 238 15.73 -19.61 24.93
CA GLU A 238 17.10 -19.55 25.46
C GLU A 238 17.32 -20.51 26.64
N LEU A 239 16.33 -20.65 27.52
CA LEU A 239 16.37 -21.53 28.66
C LEU A 239 16.25 -23.02 28.26
N SER A 240 15.36 -23.31 27.32
CA SER A 240 15.04 -24.69 26.89
C SER A 240 14.86 -24.74 25.37
N PRO A 241 15.97 -24.84 24.57
CA PRO A 241 15.90 -24.75 23.11
C PRO A 241 15.07 -25.83 22.38
N LEU A 242 14.74 -26.90 23.06
CA LEU A 242 13.98 -28.05 22.50
C LEU A 242 12.51 -28.06 22.92
N ASP A 243 12.14 -27.24 23.87
CA ASP A 243 10.77 -27.19 24.36
C ASP A 243 9.86 -26.40 23.38
N PRO A 244 8.71 -26.95 22.99
CA PRO A 244 7.77 -26.24 22.11
C PRO A 244 7.11 -25.08 22.84
N VAL A 245 7.25 -23.87 22.27
CA VAL A 245 6.64 -22.63 22.77
C VAL A 245 5.49 -22.22 21.87
N GLY A 246 4.33 -21.91 22.46
CA GLY A 246 3.16 -21.40 21.73
C GLY A 246 2.84 -19.96 22.08
N ILE A 247 2.42 -19.17 21.08
CA ILE A 247 1.76 -17.88 21.26
C ILE A 247 0.42 -17.97 20.56
N VAL A 248 -0.69 -17.88 21.31
CA VAL A 248 -2.04 -17.88 20.73
C VAL A 248 -2.54 -16.44 20.62
N VAL A 249 -2.91 -16.05 19.39
CA VAL A 249 -3.44 -14.72 19.08
C VAL A 249 -4.85 -14.90 18.52
N PRO A 250 -5.93 -14.62 19.27
CA PRO A 250 -7.31 -14.86 18.82
C PRO A 250 -7.65 -14.23 17.49
N ASP A 251 -7.27 -12.98 17.28
CA ASP A 251 -7.47 -12.20 16.06
C ASP A 251 -6.16 -12.03 15.26
N LEU A 252 -5.47 -13.16 14.99
CA LEU A 252 -4.17 -13.15 14.33
C LEU A 252 -4.19 -12.41 12.98
N ALA A 253 -5.26 -12.56 12.20
CA ALA A 253 -5.40 -11.88 10.92
C ALA A 253 -5.37 -10.35 11.04
N LYS A 254 -6.05 -9.81 12.03
CA LYS A 254 -6.10 -8.37 12.30
C LYS A 254 -4.80 -7.84 12.88
N ASN A 255 -4.13 -8.63 13.72
CA ASN A 255 -2.93 -8.24 14.44
C ASN A 255 -1.63 -8.69 13.75
N ARG A 256 -1.72 -9.29 12.56
CA ARG A 256 -0.59 -9.91 11.85
C ARG A 256 0.64 -9.01 11.79
N SER A 257 0.49 -7.77 11.28
CA SER A 257 1.62 -6.85 11.09
C SER A 257 2.31 -6.48 12.40
N VAL A 258 1.53 -6.35 13.49
CA VAL A 258 2.07 -6.05 14.83
C VAL A 258 2.81 -7.26 15.38
N VAL A 259 2.28 -8.47 15.16
CA VAL A 259 2.90 -9.74 15.57
C VAL A 259 4.21 -9.95 14.79
N GLU A 260 4.18 -9.82 13.47
CA GLU A 260 5.38 -9.93 12.62
C GLU A 260 6.47 -8.98 13.07
N ALA A 261 6.15 -7.69 13.21
CA ALA A 261 7.11 -6.68 13.66
C ALA A 261 7.69 -6.99 15.05
N ALA A 262 6.86 -7.44 16.01
CA ALA A 262 7.34 -7.79 17.34
C ALA A 262 8.25 -9.03 17.33
N MET A 263 7.92 -10.03 16.53
CA MET A 263 8.73 -11.24 16.37
C MET A 263 10.05 -10.96 15.66
N GLU A 264 10.02 -10.16 14.57
CA GLU A 264 11.21 -9.73 13.85
C GLU A 264 12.13 -8.88 14.73
N ASP A 265 11.60 -7.89 15.44
CA ASP A 265 12.37 -7.05 16.37
C ASP A 265 13.04 -7.89 17.46
N THR A 266 12.40 -8.96 17.91
CA THR A 266 12.91 -9.82 18.99
C THR A 266 13.94 -10.84 18.49
N PHE A 267 13.65 -11.53 17.38
CA PHE A 267 14.44 -12.70 16.94
C PHE A 267 15.42 -12.38 15.81
N SER A 268 15.17 -11.32 15.05
CA SER A 268 15.95 -10.99 13.85
C SER A 268 16.26 -9.52 13.71
N PRO A 269 16.71 -8.82 14.77
CA PRO A 269 16.87 -7.36 14.74
C PRO A 269 17.84 -6.87 13.65
N GLY A 270 18.74 -7.73 13.16
CA GLY A 270 19.67 -7.43 12.08
C GLY A 270 19.18 -7.76 10.66
N ALA A 271 18.04 -8.44 10.50
CA ALA A 271 17.56 -8.89 9.19
C ALA A 271 17.14 -7.73 8.27
N ILE A 272 16.82 -6.56 8.83
CA ILE A 272 16.48 -5.33 8.09
C ILE A 272 17.71 -4.70 7.42
N ALA A 273 18.93 -5.06 7.84
CA ALA A 273 20.14 -4.46 7.30
C ALA A 273 20.40 -4.89 5.85
N PRO A 274 20.72 -3.96 4.93
CA PRO A 274 21.08 -4.31 3.57
C PRO A 274 22.24 -5.32 3.54
N GLY A 275 22.03 -6.45 2.84
CA GLY A 275 23.05 -7.52 2.76
C GLY A 275 23.01 -8.53 3.90
N ALA A 276 22.03 -8.46 4.80
CA ALA A 276 21.73 -9.57 5.71
C ALA A 276 21.47 -10.83 4.87
N GLY A 277 22.14 -11.93 5.24
CA GLY A 277 21.93 -13.23 4.58
C GLY A 277 20.54 -13.79 4.84
N GLU A 278 20.23 -14.89 4.17
CA GLU A 278 18.98 -15.61 4.41
C GLU A 278 18.95 -16.06 5.88
N TYR A 279 17.88 -15.66 6.57
CA TYR A 279 17.66 -15.95 7.98
C TYR A 279 16.38 -16.75 8.14
N TYR A 280 16.49 -17.91 8.80
CA TYR A 280 15.33 -18.73 9.17
C TYR A 280 14.95 -18.40 10.61
N PRO A 281 13.83 -17.70 10.84
CA PRO A 281 13.42 -17.35 12.18
C PRO A 281 13.07 -18.61 13.00
N PRO A 282 13.34 -18.63 14.33
CA PRO A 282 12.99 -19.75 15.20
C PRO A 282 11.49 -19.82 15.52
N TYR A 283 10.68 -19.05 14.79
CA TYR A 283 9.22 -19.01 14.93
C TYR A 283 8.51 -19.23 13.60
N GLU A 284 7.30 -19.70 13.68
CA GLU A 284 6.41 -19.87 12.55
C GLU A 284 5.06 -19.22 12.85
N LEU A 285 4.55 -18.40 11.91
CA LEU A 285 3.20 -17.83 11.97
C LEU A 285 2.23 -18.73 11.22
N SER A 286 1.16 -19.16 11.90
CA SER A 286 0.15 -20.05 11.30
C SER A 286 -0.64 -19.40 10.18
N LEU A 287 -0.80 -18.09 10.24
CA LEU A 287 -1.49 -17.33 9.21
C LEU A 287 -0.53 -16.99 8.07
N GLY A 288 -0.74 -17.61 6.91
CA GLY A 288 -0.04 -17.25 5.68
C GLY A 288 -0.38 -15.84 5.19
N VAL A 289 0.22 -15.43 4.10
CA VAL A 289 -0.12 -14.17 3.39
C VAL A 289 -1.06 -14.45 2.24
N PRO A 290 -2.01 -13.58 1.91
CA PRO A 290 -2.69 -13.65 0.62
C PRO A 290 -1.67 -13.77 -0.51
N LEU A 291 -1.88 -14.72 -1.42
CA LEU A 291 -0.89 -14.99 -2.47
C LEU A 291 -0.59 -13.73 -3.33
N ILE A 292 -1.58 -12.85 -3.51
CA ILE A 292 -1.42 -11.58 -4.23
C ILE A 292 -0.46 -10.61 -3.53
N GLU A 293 -0.26 -10.71 -2.23
CA GLU A 293 0.63 -9.84 -1.44
C GLU A 293 2.10 -10.31 -1.47
N VAL A 294 2.36 -11.49 -2.03
CA VAL A 294 3.74 -11.95 -2.25
C VAL A 294 4.36 -11.10 -3.37
N PRO A 295 5.47 -10.37 -3.14
CA PRO A 295 5.99 -9.37 -4.08
C PRO A 295 6.23 -9.87 -5.50
N LEU A 296 6.62 -11.14 -5.62
CA LEU A 296 6.83 -11.80 -6.91
C LEU A 296 5.50 -12.04 -7.65
N VAL A 297 4.43 -12.41 -6.93
CA VAL A 297 3.07 -12.61 -7.50
C VAL A 297 2.40 -11.26 -7.76
N GLU A 298 2.59 -10.27 -6.86
CA GLU A 298 2.16 -8.89 -7.10
C GLU A 298 2.73 -8.36 -8.42
N THR A 299 4.02 -8.56 -8.67
CA THR A 299 4.66 -8.19 -9.95
C THR A 299 4.01 -8.89 -11.15
N ALA A 300 3.69 -10.18 -11.04
CA ALA A 300 2.98 -10.90 -12.10
C ALA A 300 1.60 -10.29 -12.38
N ILE A 301 0.82 -10.04 -11.34
CA ILE A 301 -0.52 -9.43 -11.43
C ILE A 301 -0.46 -7.98 -11.96
N ASP A 302 0.53 -7.21 -11.53
CA ASP A 302 0.78 -5.86 -12.04
C ASP A 302 1.10 -5.89 -13.54
N LEU A 303 1.96 -6.82 -13.98
CA LEU A 303 2.29 -7.00 -15.39
C LEU A 303 1.06 -7.38 -16.23
N LEU A 304 0.24 -8.32 -15.74
CA LEU A 304 -1.01 -8.69 -16.38
C LEU A 304 -2.05 -7.57 -16.38
N SER A 305 -1.87 -6.55 -15.54
CA SER A 305 -2.76 -5.38 -15.47
C SER A 305 -2.41 -4.31 -16.50
N LEU A 306 -1.22 -4.35 -17.11
CA LEU A 306 -0.85 -3.45 -18.19
C LEU A 306 -1.85 -3.56 -19.35
N SER A 307 -2.38 -2.43 -19.75
CA SER A 307 -3.29 -2.26 -20.87
C SER A 307 -2.72 -1.25 -21.86
N ARG A 308 -3.51 -0.74 -22.79
CA ARG A 308 -3.06 0.29 -23.77
C ARG A 308 -2.54 1.55 -23.08
N GLU A 309 -3.05 1.82 -21.88
CA GLU A 309 -2.59 2.89 -20.98
C GLU A 309 -2.37 2.30 -19.61
N GLY A 310 -1.36 2.77 -18.89
CA GLY A 310 -1.05 2.38 -17.52
C GLY A 310 -0.83 3.60 -16.64
N GLU A 311 -1.26 3.50 -15.39
CA GLU A 311 -0.94 4.50 -14.37
C GLU A 311 0.57 4.50 -14.09
N PHE A 312 1.13 5.67 -13.83
CA PHE A 312 2.55 5.81 -13.54
C PHE A 312 3.01 4.90 -12.39
N ASP A 313 2.23 4.79 -11.33
CA ASP A 313 2.58 3.98 -10.17
C ASP A 313 2.72 2.49 -10.52
N LEU A 314 1.83 1.97 -11.37
CA LEU A 314 1.92 0.61 -11.88
C LEU A 314 3.20 0.41 -12.72
N ILE A 315 3.44 1.30 -13.67
CA ILE A 315 4.61 1.25 -14.54
C ILE A 315 5.90 1.40 -13.72
N SER A 316 5.93 2.31 -12.76
CA SER A 316 7.07 2.53 -11.86
C SER A 316 7.40 1.30 -11.01
N ARG A 317 6.38 0.60 -10.46
CA ARG A 317 6.61 -0.66 -9.74
C ARG A 317 7.21 -1.73 -10.64
N LEU A 318 6.68 -1.88 -11.85
CA LEU A 318 7.18 -2.86 -12.82
C LEU A 318 8.62 -2.56 -13.25
N LEU A 319 8.96 -1.29 -13.58
CA LEU A 319 10.30 -0.89 -13.98
C LEU A 319 11.35 -1.10 -12.88
N ARG A 320 10.96 -1.02 -11.62
CA ARG A 320 11.82 -1.24 -10.44
C ARG A 320 11.83 -2.68 -9.95
N SER A 321 10.95 -3.54 -10.47
CA SER A 321 10.82 -4.92 -9.98
C SER A 321 12.07 -5.76 -10.27
N PRO A 322 12.60 -6.50 -9.28
CA PRO A 322 13.70 -7.44 -9.49
C PRO A 322 13.26 -8.75 -10.15
N TYR A 323 11.97 -8.95 -10.36
CA TYR A 323 11.37 -10.18 -10.87
C TYR A 323 11.10 -10.16 -12.38
N LEU A 324 11.56 -9.13 -13.08
CA LEU A 324 11.43 -8.97 -14.52
C LEU A 324 12.83 -8.78 -15.15
N HIS A 325 12.97 -9.15 -16.43
CA HIS A 325 14.16 -8.98 -17.27
C HIS A 325 15.48 -9.62 -16.78
N GLN A 326 16.35 -9.91 -17.72
CA GLN A 326 17.33 -10.99 -17.57
C GLN A 326 18.76 -10.59 -17.21
N ASN A 327 19.14 -9.30 -17.06
CA ASN A 327 20.52 -8.88 -16.82
C ASN A 327 20.64 -7.59 -15.99
N ASP A 328 21.77 -7.39 -15.28
CA ASP A 328 22.07 -6.18 -14.51
C ASP A 328 22.06 -4.90 -15.37
N SER A 329 22.55 -4.97 -16.62
CA SER A 329 22.49 -3.83 -17.55
C SER A 329 21.06 -3.42 -17.92
N HIS A 330 20.12 -4.36 -17.92
CA HIS A 330 18.70 -4.07 -18.12
C HIS A 330 18.07 -3.38 -16.91
N ARG A 331 18.59 -3.66 -15.71
CA ARG A 331 18.08 -3.04 -14.49
C ARG A 331 18.41 -1.55 -14.42
N GLU A 332 19.64 -1.16 -14.73
CA GLU A 332 20.03 0.26 -14.75
C GLU A 332 19.20 1.04 -15.79
N SER A 333 19.06 0.52 -17.01
CA SER A 333 18.25 1.18 -18.05
C SER A 333 16.76 1.23 -17.72
N SER A 334 16.22 0.24 -16.99
CA SER A 334 14.84 0.27 -16.48
C SER A 334 14.64 1.39 -15.44
N LEU A 335 15.62 1.58 -14.54
CA LEU A 335 15.59 2.68 -13.57
C LEU A 335 15.71 4.05 -14.25
N ASP A 336 16.55 4.18 -15.28
CA ASP A 336 16.64 5.40 -16.07
C ASP A 336 15.34 5.70 -16.84
N CYS A 337 14.66 4.65 -17.30
CA CYS A 337 13.33 4.77 -17.90
C CYS A 337 12.31 5.32 -16.87
N GLU A 338 12.28 4.75 -15.67
CA GLU A 338 11.40 5.20 -14.59
C GLU A 338 11.65 6.67 -14.24
N LEU A 339 12.92 7.07 -14.05
CA LEU A 339 13.29 8.45 -13.75
C LEU A 339 12.88 9.42 -14.87
N THR A 340 12.98 8.99 -16.12
CA THR A 340 12.60 9.79 -17.28
C THR A 340 11.10 9.98 -17.35
N LEU A 341 10.31 8.91 -17.13
CA LEU A 341 8.84 8.98 -17.05
C LEU A 341 8.39 9.87 -15.89
N ARG A 342 8.99 9.71 -14.72
CA ARG A 342 8.72 10.55 -13.53
C ARG A 342 8.92 12.04 -13.80
N ARG A 343 9.98 12.39 -14.53
CA ARG A 343 10.26 13.78 -14.94
C ARG A 343 9.20 14.36 -15.86
N GLN A 344 8.50 13.55 -16.64
CA GLN A 344 7.37 13.99 -17.48
C GLN A 344 6.13 14.36 -16.66
N ARG A 345 6.02 13.92 -15.38
CA ARG A 345 4.92 14.24 -14.46
C ARG A 345 3.53 13.89 -14.98
N LEU A 346 3.41 12.88 -15.82
CA LEU A 346 2.14 12.36 -16.29
C LEU A 346 1.64 11.27 -15.34
N HIS A 347 0.35 11.25 -15.07
CA HIS A 347 -0.29 10.21 -14.26
C HIS A 347 -0.57 8.94 -15.08
N LEU A 348 -0.88 9.09 -16.36
CA LEU A 348 -1.14 8.00 -17.30
C LEU A 348 -0.12 8.04 -18.44
N PHE A 349 0.35 6.86 -18.83
CA PHE A 349 1.22 6.67 -19.99
C PHE A 349 0.63 5.63 -20.93
N SER A 350 0.63 5.93 -22.23
CA SER A 350 0.37 4.91 -23.24
C SER A 350 1.55 3.94 -23.35
N LEU A 351 1.29 2.72 -23.81
CA LEU A 351 2.37 1.77 -24.10
C LEU A 351 3.38 2.33 -25.12
N THR A 352 2.92 3.10 -26.09
CA THR A 352 3.78 3.79 -27.07
C THR A 352 4.75 4.77 -26.37
N GLN A 353 4.26 5.61 -25.44
CA GLN A 353 5.11 6.52 -24.66
C GLN A 353 6.12 5.76 -23.79
N LEU A 354 5.70 4.67 -23.15
CA LEU A 354 6.60 3.80 -22.41
C LEU A 354 7.70 3.23 -23.31
N ARG A 355 7.35 2.70 -24.49
CA ARG A 355 8.27 2.15 -25.45
C ARG A 355 9.26 3.18 -25.99
N GLU A 356 8.79 4.37 -26.34
CA GLU A 356 9.64 5.47 -26.82
C GLU A 356 10.62 5.94 -25.74
N THR A 357 10.15 6.08 -24.50
CA THR A 357 11.01 6.41 -23.37
C THR A 357 12.03 5.31 -23.11
N ALA A 358 11.62 4.05 -23.09
CA ALA A 358 12.52 2.90 -22.95
C ALA A 358 13.60 2.86 -24.05
N LEU A 359 13.22 3.17 -25.29
CA LEU A 359 14.16 3.27 -26.40
C LEU A 359 15.18 4.40 -26.20
N SER A 360 14.75 5.54 -25.73
CA SER A 360 15.61 6.72 -25.52
C SER A 360 16.71 6.50 -24.48
N VAL A 361 16.48 5.60 -23.52
CA VAL A 361 17.43 5.25 -22.45
C VAL A 361 18.10 3.89 -22.64
N GLY A 362 17.85 3.22 -23.76
CA GLY A 362 18.46 1.94 -24.08
C GLY A 362 17.88 0.72 -23.32
N ALA A 363 16.67 0.82 -22.79
CA ALA A 363 15.98 -0.26 -22.09
C ALA A 363 15.35 -1.28 -23.09
N HIS A 364 16.19 -1.95 -23.88
CA HIS A 364 15.77 -2.80 -25.02
C HIS A 364 14.84 -3.95 -24.63
N GLY A 365 14.98 -4.50 -23.43
CA GLY A 365 14.05 -5.55 -22.94
C GLY A 365 12.62 -5.04 -22.83
N TRP A 366 12.45 -3.79 -22.38
CA TRP A 366 11.13 -3.14 -22.33
C TRP A 366 10.61 -2.77 -23.72
N VAL A 367 11.49 -2.31 -24.62
CA VAL A 367 11.08 -1.97 -26.01
C VAL A 367 10.44 -3.17 -26.69
N SER A 368 11.12 -4.31 -26.70
CA SER A 368 10.63 -5.53 -27.36
C SER A 368 9.38 -6.12 -26.65
N GLY A 369 9.39 -6.10 -25.31
CA GLY A 369 8.26 -6.60 -24.53
C GLY A 369 6.99 -5.76 -24.74
N VAL A 370 7.10 -4.44 -24.70
CA VAL A 370 5.96 -3.54 -24.91
C VAL A 370 5.46 -3.61 -26.35
N GLU A 371 6.34 -3.68 -27.35
CA GLU A 371 5.95 -3.80 -28.75
C GLU A 371 5.14 -5.08 -29.00
N THR A 372 5.59 -6.19 -28.46
CA THR A 372 4.87 -7.48 -28.57
C THR A 372 3.54 -7.42 -27.82
N LEU A 373 3.51 -6.82 -26.62
CA LEU A 373 2.27 -6.62 -25.85
C LEU A 373 1.27 -5.75 -26.62
N GLU A 374 1.71 -4.66 -27.28
CA GLU A 374 0.86 -3.81 -28.12
C GLU A 374 0.21 -4.62 -29.25
N GLN A 375 1.00 -5.48 -29.92
CA GLN A 375 0.51 -6.37 -31.00
C GLN A 375 -0.50 -7.38 -30.46
N MET A 376 -0.21 -8.02 -29.34
CA MET A 376 -1.13 -8.96 -28.69
C MET A 376 -2.47 -8.28 -28.33
N LEU A 377 -2.44 -7.09 -27.70
CA LEU A 377 -3.64 -6.35 -27.34
C LEU A 377 -4.47 -5.84 -28.54
N GLN A 378 -3.84 -5.70 -29.71
CA GLN A 378 -4.55 -5.36 -30.97
C GLN A 378 -5.22 -6.59 -31.58
N GLY A 379 -4.60 -7.76 -31.47
CA GLY A 379 -5.09 -9.03 -32.07
C GLY A 379 -6.08 -9.79 -31.20
N MET A 380 -6.18 -9.49 -29.90
CA MET A 380 -7.06 -10.20 -28.96
C MET A 380 -8.55 -9.90 -29.21
N GLY A 381 -9.39 -10.92 -29.11
CA GLY A 381 -10.83 -10.78 -29.01
C GLY A 381 -11.23 -9.98 -27.77
N GLN A 382 -12.38 -9.31 -27.82
CA GLN A 382 -12.87 -8.52 -26.68
C GLN A 382 -13.30 -9.41 -25.50
N GLU A 383 -13.77 -10.63 -25.80
CA GLU A 383 -14.23 -11.62 -24.82
C GLU A 383 -13.69 -13.00 -25.18
N LEU A 384 -13.07 -13.68 -24.23
CA LEU A 384 -12.51 -15.02 -24.34
C LEU A 384 -12.89 -15.85 -23.12
N PRO A 385 -12.90 -17.19 -23.21
CA PRO A 385 -13.04 -18.04 -22.04
C PRO A 385 -11.77 -18.01 -21.16
N ALA A 386 -11.91 -18.37 -19.90
CA ALA A 386 -10.81 -18.30 -18.93
C ALA A 386 -9.53 -19.08 -19.33
N PRO A 387 -9.58 -20.28 -19.94
CA PRO A 387 -8.41 -20.98 -20.41
C PRO A 387 -7.56 -20.16 -21.40
N ASP A 388 -8.22 -19.50 -22.36
CA ASP A 388 -7.55 -18.73 -23.41
C ASP A 388 -6.91 -17.47 -22.81
N TRP A 389 -7.58 -16.82 -21.83
CA TRP A 389 -6.97 -15.73 -21.08
C TRP A 389 -5.73 -16.17 -20.30
N VAL A 390 -5.77 -17.36 -19.67
CA VAL A 390 -4.62 -17.88 -18.93
C VAL A 390 -3.45 -18.18 -19.87
N GLU A 391 -3.70 -18.73 -21.06
CA GLU A 391 -2.66 -18.96 -22.07
C GLU A 391 -1.97 -17.63 -22.44
N HIS A 392 -2.74 -16.61 -22.78
CA HIS A 392 -2.21 -15.28 -23.09
C HIS A 392 -1.46 -14.65 -21.89
N TRP A 393 -1.94 -14.83 -20.67
CA TRP A 393 -1.25 -14.33 -19.47
C TRP A 393 0.10 -15.02 -19.27
N VAL A 394 0.18 -16.32 -19.47
CA VAL A 394 1.45 -17.05 -19.40
C VAL A 394 2.43 -16.56 -20.48
N GLU A 395 1.94 -16.28 -21.70
CA GLU A 395 2.76 -15.67 -22.76
C GLU A 395 3.30 -14.29 -22.34
N VAL A 396 2.47 -13.42 -21.76
CA VAL A 396 2.90 -12.09 -21.28
C VAL A 396 3.94 -12.23 -20.17
N LEU A 397 3.74 -13.12 -19.19
CA LEU A 397 4.71 -13.36 -18.12
C LEU A 397 6.07 -13.82 -18.64
N ASN A 398 6.06 -14.74 -19.61
CA ASN A 398 7.28 -15.23 -20.27
C ASN A 398 7.97 -14.14 -21.09
N LEU A 399 7.21 -13.29 -21.79
CA LEU A 399 7.72 -12.19 -22.61
C LEU A 399 8.57 -11.22 -21.79
N PHE A 400 8.15 -10.90 -20.56
CA PHE A 400 8.89 -10.02 -19.66
C PHE A 400 9.86 -10.78 -18.73
N GLY A 401 10.04 -12.08 -18.95
CA GLY A 401 11.02 -12.92 -18.25
C GLY A 401 10.69 -13.17 -16.77
N TRP A 402 9.41 -13.09 -16.38
CA TRP A 402 9.00 -13.45 -15.03
C TRP A 402 9.22 -14.95 -14.76
N PRO A 403 9.72 -15.36 -13.59
CA PRO A 403 9.95 -14.65 -12.33
C PRO A 403 11.34 -14.01 -12.16
N GLY A 404 12.03 -13.72 -13.24
CA GLY A 404 13.36 -13.13 -13.28
C GLY A 404 14.49 -14.17 -13.35
N PRO A 405 15.73 -13.71 -13.59
CA PRO A 405 16.87 -14.58 -13.87
C PRO A 405 17.64 -15.03 -12.64
N ARG A 406 17.40 -14.38 -11.50
CA ARG A 406 18.14 -14.70 -10.26
C ARG A 406 17.66 -16.04 -9.68
N THR A 407 18.50 -16.67 -8.90
CA THR A 407 18.09 -17.83 -8.10
C THR A 407 17.01 -17.40 -7.14
N LEU A 408 15.87 -18.07 -7.20
CA LEU A 408 14.75 -17.82 -6.29
C LEU A 408 15.08 -18.39 -4.91
N LEU A 409 14.65 -17.70 -3.87
CA LEU A 409 14.59 -18.25 -2.52
C LEU A 409 13.55 -19.39 -2.47
N ASP A 410 13.66 -20.29 -1.50
CA ASP A 410 12.71 -21.40 -1.36
C ASP A 410 11.26 -20.90 -1.26
N SER A 411 11.02 -19.84 -0.50
CA SER A 411 9.69 -19.20 -0.38
C SER A 411 9.17 -18.66 -1.71
N GLU A 412 10.05 -18.04 -2.50
CA GLU A 412 9.69 -17.49 -3.81
C GLU A 412 9.37 -18.58 -4.82
N TYR A 413 10.16 -19.67 -4.82
CA TYR A 413 9.88 -20.83 -5.66
C TYR A 413 8.52 -21.45 -5.33
N GLN A 414 8.23 -21.65 -4.03
CA GLN A 414 6.93 -22.16 -3.57
C GLN A 414 5.77 -21.23 -4.00
N ALA A 415 5.98 -19.91 -3.95
CA ALA A 415 4.97 -18.93 -4.37
C ALA A 415 4.72 -18.97 -5.88
N VAL A 416 5.77 -19.14 -6.71
CA VAL A 416 5.65 -19.34 -8.16
C VAL A 416 4.83 -20.58 -8.47
N GLU A 417 5.16 -21.71 -7.84
CA GLU A 417 4.42 -22.95 -8.04
C GLU A 417 2.96 -22.83 -7.59
N LYS A 418 2.70 -22.13 -6.48
CA LYS A 418 1.35 -21.89 -6.00
C LYS A 418 0.56 -20.99 -6.96
N PHE A 419 1.19 -19.98 -7.53
CA PHE A 419 0.55 -19.11 -8.53
C PHE A 419 0.26 -19.85 -9.84
N ARG A 420 1.16 -20.73 -10.29
CA ARG A 420 0.91 -21.60 -11.45
C ARG A 420 -0.26 -22.55 -11.23
N GLN A 421 -0.34 -23.15 -10.03
CA GLN A 421 -1.49 -23.97 -9.62
C GLN A 421 -2.78 -23.16 -9.65
N LEU A 422 -2.75 -21.91 -9.15
CA LEU A 422 -3.89 -21.00 -9.21
C LEU A 422 -4.32 -20.71 -10.64
N LEU A 423 -3.38 -20.42 -11.56
CA LEU A 423 -3.69 -20.19 -12.98
C LEU A 423 -4.33 -21.45 -13.62
N GLY A 424 -3.84 -22.65 -13.31
CA GLY A 424 -4.42 -23.90 -13.78
C GLY A 424 -5.85 -24.14 -13.25
N ALA A 425 -6.06 -23.92 -11.95
CA ALA A 425 -7.39 -24.00 -11.34
C ALA A 425 -8.35 -22.94 -11.93
N PHE A 426 -7.86 -21.72 -12.16
CA PHE A 426 -8.63 -20.65 -12.78
C PHE A 426 -9.03 -20.98 -14.23
N ALA A 427 -8.13 -21.56 -15.03
CA ALA A 427 -8.44 -22.01 -16.38
C ALA A 427 -9.60 -23.02 -16.39
N SER A 428 -9.69 -23.92 -15.40
CA SER A 428 -10.76 -24.90 -15.29
C SER A 428 -12.16 -24.30 -15.07
N THR A 429 -12.26 -22.98 -14.79
CA THR A 429 -13.55 -22.29 -14.58
C THR A 429 -14.27 -21.92 -15.89
N GLY A 430 -13.66 -22.15 -17.04
CA GLY A 430 -14.19 -21.70 -18.34
C GLY A 430 -15.54 -22.29 -18.73
N ASP A 431 -15.85 -23.51 -18.26
CA ASP A 431 -17.14 -24.18 -18.50
C ASP A 431 -18.31 -23.55 -17.72
N ILE A 432 -18.04 -22.82 -16.65
CA ILE A 432 -19.02 -22.10 -15.83
C ILE A 432 -19.09 -20.61 -16.24
N GLY A 433 -17.93 -19.96 -16.37
CA GLY A 433 -17.84 -18.51 -16.65
C GLY A 433 -18.25 -18.11 -18.06
N GLY A 434 -18.02 -19.00 -19.03
CA GLY A 434 -18.24 -18.68 -20.45
C GLY A 434 -17.18 -17.75 -20.99
N VAL A 435 -17.58 -16.86 -21.93
CA VAL A 435 -16.69 -15.83 -22.49
C VAL A 435 -16.80 -14.54 -21.66
N GLU A 436 -15.66 -13.95 -21.33
CA GLU A 436 -15.55 -12.79 -20.46
C GLU A 436 -14.54 -11.77 -20.99
N SER A 437 -14.76 -10.50 -20.69
CA SER A 437 -13.77 -9.47 -21.02
C SER A 437 -12.49 -9.64 -20.21
N ARG A 438 -11.35 -9.18 -20.76
CA ARG A 438 -10.04 -9.23 -20.09
C ARG A 438 -10.10 -8.66 -18.67
N ASN A 439 -10.69 -7.48 -18.50
CA ASN A 439 -10.74 -6.82 -17.20
C ASN A 439 -11.59 -7.59 -16.19
N HIS A 440 -12.70 -8.16 -16.61
CA HIS A 440 -13.55 -8.99 -15.75
C HIS A 440 -12.82 -10.24 -15.30
N CYS A 441 -12.21 -10.95 -16.24
CA CYS A 441 -11.44 -12.16 -15.99
C CYS A 441 -10.22 -11.91 -15.09
N LEU A 442 -9.47 -10.81 -15.33
CA LEU A 442 -8.33 -10.42 -14.51
C LEU A 442 -8.73 -10.02 -13.08
N ASN A 443 -9.86 -9.32 -12.92
CA ASN A 443 -10.38 -8.98 -11.59
C ASN A 443 -10.81 -10.23 -10.81
N ARG A 444 -11.33 -11.24 -11.47
CA ARG A 444 -11.59 -12.56 -10.87
C ARG A 444 -10.29 -13.24 -10.43
N LEU A 445 -9.25 -13.25 -11.27
CA LEU A 445 -7.94 -13.78 -10.90
C LEU A 445 -7.35 -13.06 -9.69
N LYS A 446 -7.42 -11.71 -9.66
CA LYS A 446 -6.97 -10.90 -8.52
C LYS A 446 -7.70 -11.27 -7.22
N ARG A 447 -9.01 -11.50 -7.29
CA ARG A 447 -9.80 -11.96 -6.15
C ARG A 447 -9.37 -13.35 -5.72
N ALA A 448 -9.24 -14.28 -6.65
CA ALA A 448 -8.78 -15.65 -6.36
C ALA A 448 -7.39 -15.67 -5.72
N ALA A 449 -6.45 -14.83 -6.19
CA ALA A 449 -5.12 -14.70 -5.61
C ALA A 449 -5.14 -14.04 -4.21
N ARG A 450 -6.10 -13.14 -3.94
CA ARG A 450 -6.30 -12.52 -2.62
C ARG A 450 -6.88 -13.50 -1.60
N ASP A 451 -7.81 -14.34 -2.04
CA ASP A 451 -8.48 -15.32 -1.19
C ASP A 451 -7.62 -16.56 -0.91
N LEU A 452 -6.65 -16.83 -1.79
CA LEU A 452 -5.74 -17.96 -1.62
C LEU A 452 -4.60 -17.57 -0.67
N VAL A 453 -4.59 -18.20 0.50
CA VAL A 453 -3.53 -17.99 1.49
C VAL A 453 -2.30 -18.82 1.13
N PHE A 454 -1.17 -18.17 1.04
CA PHE A 454 0.14 -18.77 0.84
C PHE A 454 0.83 -18.97 2.17
N HIS A 455 1.16 -20.24 2.48
CA HIS A 455 1.98 -20.62 3.60
C HIS A 455 3.32 -21.12 3.07
N GLN A 456 4.39 -20.48 3.50
CA GLN A 456 5.72 -20.99 3.25
C GLN A 456 5.92 -22.29 4.04
N GLN A 457 6.32 -23.33 3.35
CA GLN A 457 6.73 -24.58 4.02
C GLN A 457 8.16 -24.37 4.55
N THR A 458 8.26 -24.25 5.87
CA THR A 458 9.54 -24.16 6.61
C THR A 458 9.72 -25.41 7.48
N PRO A 459 10.96 -25.77 7.84
CA PRO A 459 11.19 -26.74 8.91
C PRO A 459 10.45 -26.31 10.19
N SER A 460 9.90 -27.26 10.93
CA SER A 460 9.15 -26.97 12.16
C SER A 460 9.96 -26.09 13.11
N ALA A 461 9.52 -24.85 13.31
CA ALA A 461 10.12 -23.92 14.24
C ALA A 461 9.71 -24.25 15.68
N PRO A 462 10.59 -24.06 16.69
CA PRO A 462 10.28 -24.33 18.08
C PRO A 462 9.19 -23.41 18.64
N ILE A 463 9.04 -22.21 18.10
CA ILE A 463 7.98 -21.27 18.48
C ILE A 463 6.88 -21.28 17.44
N GLN A 464 5.63 -21.52 17.89
CA GLN A 464 4.46 -21.50 17.03
C GLN A 464 3.53 -20.37 17.42
N VAL A 465 3.31 -19.42 16.49
CA VAL A 465 2.32 -18.34 16.66
C VAL A 465 1.07 -18.73 15.90
N VAL A 466 0.00 -18.98 16.61
CA VAL A 466 -1.21 -19.61 16.07
C VAL A 466 -2.48 -18.83 16.42
N GLY A 467 -3.49 -18.95 15.57
CA GLY A 467 -4.85 -18.52 15.91
C GLY A 467 -5.50 -19.47 16.94
N LEU A 468 -6.61 -19.02 17.51
CA LEU A 468 -7.30 -19.74 18.57
C LEU A 468 -7.79 -21.13 18.13
N LEU A 469 -8.44 -21.22 16.96
CA LEU A 469 -8.93 -22.49 16.41
C LEU A 469 -7.79 -23.40 15.95
N GLU A 470 -6.70 -22.84 15.54
CA GLU A 470 -5.53 -23.56 15.04
C GLU A 470 -4.71 -24.19 16.17
N SER A 471 -4.79 -23.63 17.37
CA SER A 471 -4.15 -24.19 18.57
C SER A 471 -4.80 -25.49 19.05
N SER A 472 -5.99 -25.83 18.53
CA SER A 472 -6.73 -27.03 18.91
C SER A 472 -5.93 -28.30 18.59
N GLY A 473 -5.71 -29.13 19.60
CA GLY A 473 -4.98 -30.39 19.47
C GLY A 473 -3.45 -30.28 19.52
N MET A 474 -2.88 -29.06 19.59
CA MET A 474 -1.44 -28.86 19.80
C MET A 474 -1.05 -28.94 21.28
N ILE A 475 0.16 -29.40 21.58
CA ILE A 475 0.73 -29.45 22.92
C ILE A 475 2.02 -28.64 22.95
N PHE A 476 2.16 -27.83 23.99
CA PHE A 476 3.31 -26.98 24.24
C PHE A 476 3.91 -27.26 25.61
N SER A 477 5.17 -26.95 25.84
CA SER A 477 5.74 -26.84 27.18
C SER A 477 5.35 -25.51 27.81
N HIS A 478 5.38 -24.45 27.00
CA HIS A 478 5.09 -23.09 27.41
C HIS A 478 4.13 -22.45 26.45
N LEU A 479 3.07 -21.80 26.94
CA LEU A 479 2.02 -21.19 26.13
C LEU A 479 1.68 -19.80 26.64
N TRP A 480 1.60 -18.82 25.72
CA TRP A 480 1.09 -17.48 26.00
C TRP A 480 -0.14 -17.19 25.14
N VAL A 481 -1.21 -16.76 25.75
CA VAL A 481 -2.45 -16.40 25.07
C VAL A 481 -2.71 -14.91 25.25
N VAL A 482 -2.79 -14.16 24.18
CA VAL A 482 -2.99 -12.71 24.18
C VAL A 482 -4.44 -12.32 23.91
N GLY A 483 -4.82 -11.08 24.28
CA GLY A 483 -6.09 -10.47 23.87
C GLY A 483 -7.31 -10.94 24.63
N LEU A 484 -7.17 -11.48 25.85
CA LEU A 484 -8.29 -11.97 26.63
C LEU A 484 -8.92 -10.86 27.50
N GLU A 485 -9.45 -9.85 26.85
CA GLU A 485 -10.24 -8.80 27.51
C GLU A 485 -11.75 -9.07 27.45
N SER A 486 -12.52 -8.44 28.32
CA SER A 486 -13.95 -8.74 28.51
C SER A 486 -14.84 -8.42 27.30
N GLU A 487 -14.43 -7.55 26.39
CA GLU A 487 -15.17 -7.23 25.17
C GLU A 487 -14.85 -8.18 24.01
N ALA A 488 -13.69 -8.86 24.04
CA ALA A 488 -13.23 -9.77 23.00
C ALA A 488 -13.47 -11.25 23.38
N TRP A 489 -13.46 -11.57 24.68
CA TRP A 489 -13.57 -12.95 25.14
C TRP A 489 -14.47 -13.06 26.38
N PRO A 490 -15.61 -13.77 26.31
CA PRO A 490 -16.14 -14.55 25.15
C PRO A 490 -16.43 -13.69 23.93
N PHE A 491 -16.23 -14.27 22.75
CA PHE A 491 -16.53 -13.59 21.49
C PHE A 491 -18.04 -13.31 21.34
N ALA A 492 -18.35 -12.21 20.62
CA ALA A 492 -19.74 -11.84 20.34
C ALA A 492 -20.44 -12.92 19.48
N PRO A 493 -21.76 -13.14 19.67
CA PRO A 493 -22.52 -14.03 18.80
C PRO A 493 -22.45 -13.63 17.34
N HIS A 494 -22.28 -14.60 16.47
CA HIS A 494 -22.24 -14.42 15.02
C HIS A 494 -23.11 -15.45 14.31
N PRO A 495 -24.46 -15.37 14.43
CA PRO A 495 -25.36 -16.26 13.71
C PRO A 495 -25.18 -16.05 12.20
N ASP A 496 -25.36 -17.14 11.44
CA ASP A 496 -25.32 -17.06 9.98
C ASP A 496 -26.51 -16.24 9.46
N PRO A 497 -26.28 -15.20 8.63
CA PRO A 497 -27.34 -14.28 8.22
C PRO A 497 -28.33 -14.89 7.21
N PHE A 498 -27.92 -15.91 6.47
CA PHE A 498 -28.76 -16.55 5.45
C PHE A 498 -29.59 -17.71 6.01
N LEU A 499 -29.18 -18.30 7.12
CA LEU A 499 -29.96 -19.36 7.77
C LEU A 499 -30.95 -18.75 8.77
N PRO A 500 -32.21 -19.21 8.81
CA PRO A 500 -33.18 -18.76 9.81
C PRO A 500 -32.68 -18.93 11.24
N LEU A 501 -32.71 -17.85 12.04
CA LEU A 501 -32.21 -17.87 13.42
C LEU A 501 -32.94 -18.93 14.29
N SER A 502 -34.24 -19.15 14.04
CA SER A 502 -35.02 -20.20 14.72
C SER A 502 -34.47 -21.60 14.43
N LEU A 503 -34.04 -21.86 13.20
CA LEU A 503 -33.44 -23.15 12.80
C LEU A 503 -32.08 -23.34 13.49
N GLN A 504 -31.23 -22.29 13.43
CA GLN A 504 -29.92 -22.33 14.10
C GLN A 504 -30.06 -22.58 15.61
N SER A 505 -31.06 -21.92 16.26
CA SER A 505 -31.33 -22.10 17.69
C SER A 505 -31.86 -23.48 18.01
N GLN A 506 -32.78 -24.01 17.20
CA GLN A 506 -33.36 -25.35 17.39
C GLN A 506 -32.29 -26.45 17.36
N HIS A 507 -31.32 -26.30 16.48
CA HIS A 507 -30.20 -27.23 16.29
C HIS A 507 -28.96 -26.90 17.12
N GLN A 508 -29.04 -25.90 18.02
CA GLN A 508 -27.96 -25.50 18.93
C GLN A 508 -26.62 -25.26 18.20
N MET A 509 -26.69 -24.57 17.05
CA MET A 509 -25.46 -24.22 16.31
C MET A 509 -24.58 -23.35 17.19
N PRO A 510 -23.25 -23.51 17.14
CA PRO A 510 -22.34 -22.78 18.02
C PRO A 510 -22.29 -21.30 17.68
N GLY A 511 -22.19 -20.42 18.70
CA GLY A 511 -22.02 -18.98 18.52
C GLY A 511 -23.25 -18.21 18.07
N ILE A 512 -24.44 -18.75 18.19
CA ILE A 512 -25.71 -18.12 17.79
C ILE A 512 -26.19 -17.04 18.78
N ASP A 513 -25.89 -17.24 20.06
CA ASP A 513 -26.24 -16.33 21.14
C ASP A 513 -25.13 -16.25 22.20
N SER A 514 -25.30 -15.35 23.17
CA SER A 514 -24.27 -15.11 24.19
C SER A 514 -24.04 -16.33 25.09
N SER A 515 -25.04 -17.20 25.28
CA SER A 515 -24.93 -18.41 26.09
C SER A 515 -24.06 -19.45 25.40
N SER A 516 -24.34 -19.73 24.12
CA SER A 516 -23.56 -20.66 23.30
C SER A 516 -22.13 -20.18 23.05
N SER A 517 -21.94 -18.82 22.89
CA SER A 517 -20.61 -18.23 22.79
C SER A 517 -19.80 -18.39 24.09
N LEU A 518 -20.45 -18.18 25.26
CA LEU A 518 -19.80 -18.35 26.56
C LEU A 518 -19.41 -19.82 26.77
N GLU A 519 -20.34 -20.77 26.49
CA GLU A 519 -20.06 -22.20 26.63
C GLU A 519 -18.88 -22.64 25.76
N LEU A 520 -18.87 -22.23 24.50
CA LEU A 520 -17.76 -22.52 23.58
C LEU A 520 -16.44 -21.89 24.06
N ALA A 521 -16.44 -20.60 24.46
CA ALA A 521 -15.26 -19.91 24.97
C ALA A 521 -14.74 -20.58 26.26
N THR A 522 -15.62 -21.04 27.14
CA THR A 522 -15.24 -21.77 28.35
C THR A 522 -14.52 -23.06 28.01
N ARG A 523 -15.09 -23.92 27.14
CA ARG A 523 -14.46 -25.16 26.69
C ARG A 523 -13.09 -24.91 26.05
N MET A 524 -13.01 -23.89 25.20
CA MET A 524 -11.73 -23.49 24.55
C MET A 524 -10.69 -23.04 25.57
N THR A 525 -11.08 -22.23 26.57
CA THR A 525 -10.17 -21.76 27.63
C THR A 525 -9.69 -22.93 28.49
N GLU A 526 -10.58 -23.86 28.88
CA GLU A 526 -10.21 -25.06 29.61
C GLU A 526 -9.23 -25.94 28.85
N ARG A 527 -9.45 -26.13 27.56
CA ARG A 527 -8.57 -26.94 26.71
C ARG A 527 -7.19 -26.26 26.54
N ILE A 528 -7.17 -24.96 26.29
CA ILE A 528 -5.92 -24.18 26.20
C ILE A 528 -5.13 -24.29 27.50
N SER A 529 -5.84 -24.18 28.65
CA SER A 529 -5.24 -24.39 29.98
C SER A 529 -4.67 -25.79 30.14
N ALA A 530 -5.21 -26.78 29.41
CA ALA A 530 -4.76 -28.18 29.44
C ALA A 530 -3.65 -28.51 28.42
N SER A 531 -3.33 -27.61 27.50
CA SER A 531 -2.41 -27.86 26.37
C SER A 531 -0.94 -27.56 26.66
N ALA A 532 -0.60 -27.01 27.85
CA ALA A 532 0.75 -26.71 28.24
C ALA A 532 0.95 -26.85 29.75
N GLU A 533 2.23 -27.03 30.19
CA GLU A 533 2.61 -27.06 31.59
C GLU A 533 2.59 -25.67 32.23
N GLU A 534 3.04 -24.66 31.47
CA GLU A 534 2.97 -23.25 31.84
C GLU A 534 2.08 -22.50 30.84
N VAL A 535 1.00 -21.87 31.33
CA VAL A 535 0.12 -21.04 30.50
C VAL A 535 0.01 -19.64 31.09
N VAL A 536 0.32 -18.67 30.26
CA VAL A 536 0.20 -17.26 30.58
C VAL A 536 -0.96 -16.68 29.75
N PHE A 537 -1.98 -16.19 30.42
CA PHE A 537 -3.07 -15.43 29.80
C PHE A 537 -2.80 -13.95 29.96
N SER A 538 -2.96 -13.17 28.89
CA SER A 538 -2.77 -11.75 28.98
C SER A 538 -3.92 -10.95 28.38
N TRP A 539 -4.02 -9.71 28.80
CA TRP A 539 -5.02 -8.76 28.34
C TRP A 539 -4.49 -7.34 28.33
N PRO A 540 -4.88 -6.50 27.34
CA PRO A 540 -4.50 -5.10 27.26
C PRO A 540 -5.31 -4.29 28.28
N GLY A 541 -4.65 -3.46 29.08
CA GLY A 541 -5.31 -2.63 30.09
C GLY A 541 -6.04 -1.43 29.51
N GLN A 542 -5.77 -1.10 28.24
CA GLN A 542 -6.44 0.02 27.53
C GLN A 542 -6.42 -0.18 26.02
N ARG A 543 -7.41 0.42 25.35
CA ARG A 543 -7.49 0.58 23.89
C ARG A 543 -7.63 2.06 23.57
N GLY A 544 -6.53 2.70 23.13
CA GLY A 544 -6.45 4.15 23.08
C GLY A 544 -6.56 4.76 24.50
N GLU A 545 -7.59 5.56 24.73
CA GLU A 545 -7.88 6.14 26.07
C GLU A 545 -8.92 5.33 26.88
N THR A 546 -9.51 4.29 26.30
CA THR A 546 -10.54 3.48 26.96
C THR A 546 -9.91 2.37 27.81
N PRO A 547 -10.14 2.33 29.13
CA PRO A 547 -9.67 1.25 29.97
C PRO A 547 -10.44 -0.04 29.66
N LEU A 548 -9.74 -1.18 29.68
CA LEU A 548 -10.29 -2.50 29.47
C LEU A 548 -10.20 -3.34 30.76
N MET A 549 -11.00 -4.38 30.82
CA MET A 549 -11.05 -5.32 31.93
C MET A 549 -10.67 -6.74 31.43
N PRO A 550 -10.14 -7.61 32.30
CA PRO A 550 -9.88 -8.99 31.91
C PRO A 550 -11.18 -9.74 31.57
N SER A 551 -11.07 -10.76 30.71
CA SER A 551 -12.15 -11.69 30.49
C SER A 551 -12.61 -12.32 31.82
N PRO A 552 -13.92 -12.52 32.05
CA PRO A 552 -14.41 -13.22 33.23
C PRO A 552 -13.85 -14.66 33.35
N LEU A 553 -13.46 -15.29 32.24
CA LEU A 553 -12.91 -16.65 32.23
C LEU A 553 -11.48 -16.75 32.77
N ILE A 554 -10.75 -15.64 32.89
CA ILE A 554 -9.38 -15.60 33.45
C ILE A 554 -9.26 -14.72 34.69
N ALA A 555 -10.31 -13.97 35.05
CA ALA A 555 -10.25 -12.96 36.10
C ALA A 555 -9.85 -13.49 37.48
N GLU A 556 -10.12 -14.75 37.79
CA GLU A 556 -9.80 -15.42 39.07
C GLU A 556 -8.39 -16.00 39.12
N LEU A 557 -7.65 -16.02 37.99
CA LEU A 557 -6.29 -16.54 37.95
C LEU A 557 -5.32 -15.61 38.71
N GLU A 558 -4.23 -16.22 39.23
CA GLU A 558 -3.16 -15.46 39.91
C GLU A 558 -2.57 -14.42 38.96
N GLN A 559 -2.54 -13.18 39.38
CA GLN A 559 -1.91 -12.11 38.63
C GLN A 559 -0.39 -12.13 38.83
N ALA A 560 0.35 -12.33 37.76
CA ALA A 560 1.81 -12.29 37.76
C ALA A 560 2.30 -10.90 37.31
N GLU A 561 3.36 -10.41 37.97
CA GLU A 561 4.14 -9.28 37.48
C GLU A 561 5.32 -9.83 36.65
N LEU A 562 5.32 -9.48 35.37
CA LEU A 562 6.51 -9.73 34.55
C LEU A 562 7.46 -8.54 34.68
N THR A 563 8.74 -8.86 34.76
CA THR A 563 9.80 -7.89 34.46
C THR A 563 9.52 -7.25 33.10
N PRO A 564 9.65 -5.92 32.96
CA PRO A 564 9.48 -5.31 31.66
C PRO A 564 10.39 -6.01 30.65
N PRO A 565 9.91 -6.24 29.41
CA PRO A 565 10.76 -6.84 28.38
C PRO A 565 12.05 -6.01 28.26
N PRO A 566 13.20 -6.65 28.04
CA PRO A 566 14.35 -5.90 27.61
C PRO A 566 13.97 -5.23 26.32
N SER A 567 13.80 -3.91 26.38
CA SER A 567 13.94 -3.01 25.29
C SER A 567 12.88 -2.87 24.24
N LEU A 568 13.04 -1.97 23.76
CA LEU A 568 13.16 -1.05 22.62
C LEU A 568 13.05 -1.85 21.30
N ALA A 569 12.15 -1.37 20.44
CA ALA A 569 12.20 -1.71 19.02
C ALA A 569 13.66 -1.61 18.52
N TRP A 570 14.04 -2.41 17.55
CA TRP A 570 15.42 -2.43 17.03
C TRP A 570 15.96 -1.02 16.70
N CYS A 571 15.12 -0.15 16.14
CA CYS A 571 15.49 1.23 15.85
C CYS A 571 15.83 2.05 17.12
N ASP A 572 15.19 1.77 18.25
CA ASP A 572 15.45 2.47 19.51
C ASP A 572 16.75 1.92 20.15
N SER A 573 16.96 0.61 20.08
CA SER A 573 18.22 -0.02 20.48
C SER A 573 19.41 0.49 19.65
N GLN A 574 19.22 0.67 18.34
CA GLN A 574 20.22 1.30 17.46
C GLN A 574 20.49 2.76 17.83
N ARG A 575 19.46 3.52 18.18
CA ARG A 575 19.64 4.92 18.65
C ARG A 575 20.43 4.98 19.94
N GLU A 576 20.15 4.09 20.89
CA GLU A 576 20.85 4.05 22.18
C GLU A 576 22.31 3.58 22.05
N SER A 577 22.55 2.57 21.20
CA SER A 577 23.89 2.00 20.95
C SER A 577 24.72 2.83 19.97
N SER A 578 24.10 3.67 19.16
CA SER A 578 24.79 4.52 18.20
C SER A 578 25.66 5.55 18.94
N PRO A 579 26.90 5.76 18.50
CA PRO A 579 27.73 6.83 19.06
C PRO A 579 26.97 8.15 18.88
N LYS A 580 26.79 8.88 19.99
CA LYS A 580 26.07 10.16 19.99
C LYS A 580 26.59 11.05 18.88
N VAL A 581 25.73 11.40 17.94
CA VAL A 581 26.07 12.30 16.84
C VAL A 581 26.50 13.62 17.44
N LYS A 582 27.76 14.03 17.22
CA LYS A 582 28.23 15.34 17.63
C LYS A 582 27.60 16.36 16.72
N ILE A 583 26.64 17.12 17.25
CA ILE A 583 26.10 18.26 16.53
C ILE A 583 27.22 19.28 16.36
N ARG A 584 27.72 19.43 15.14
CA ARG A 584 28.64 20.52 14.82
C ARG A 584 27.80 21.76 14.51
N LYS A 585 27.81 22.73 15.41
CA LYS A 585 27.12 24.03 15.20
C LYS A 585 27.69 24.80 14.01
N GLN A 586 28.92 24.51 13.63
CA GLN A 586 29.59 25.08 12.47
C GLN A 586 30.24 23.93 11.70
N ASP A 587 29.66 23.60 10.56
CA ASP A 587 30.26 22.68 9.59
C ASP A 587 30.37 23.42 8.26
N PRO A 588 31.48 24.18 8.05
CA PRO A 588 31.69 24.85 6.80
C PRO A 588 31.88 23.80 5.72
N GLY A 589 30.99 23.81 4.72
CA GLY A 589 31.20 23.07 3.50
C GLY A 589 32.46 23.53 2.77
N LYS A 590 32.87 22.81 1.73
CA LYS A 590 33.98 23.26 0.90
C LYS A 590 33.64 24.60 0.23
N PRO A 591 34.58 25.57 0.20
CA PRO A 591 34.39 26.83 -0.53
C PRO A 591 33.95 26.58 -1.98
N PHE A 592 33.13 27.49 -2.52
CA PHE A 592 32.71 27.42 -3.90
C PHE A 592 33.76 28.03 -4.80
N THR A 593 34.33 27.25 -5.69
CA THR A 593 35.39 27.65 -6.62
C THR A 593 34.86 28.02 -8.01
N GLY A 594 33.57 27.74 -8.27
CA GLY A 594 32.92 28.11 -9.52
C GLY A 594 32.65 29.61 -9.61
N ARG A 595 32.47 30.08 -10.84
CA ARG A 595 32.15 31.50 -11.12
C ARG A 595 30.66 31.73 -11.30
N SER A 596 29.93 30.78 -11.92
CA SER A 596 28.50 30.89 -12.18
C SER A 596 27.68 30.43 -11.00
N ALA A 597 26.69 31.21 -10.54
CA ALA A 597 25.80 30.88 -9.46
C ALA A 597 24.87 29.70 -9.86
N PRO A 598 24.95 28.53 -9.19
CA PRO A 598 24.08 27.41 -9.51
C PRO A 598 22.63 27.77 -9.18
N GLY A 599 21.72 27.68 -10.16
CA GLY A 599 20.31 28.04 -10.02
C GLY A 599 19.99 29.53 -10.11
N GLY A 600 20.98 30.39 -10.48
CA GLY A 600 20.75 31.82 -10.72
C GLY A 600 20.17 32.54 -9.51
N THR A 601 19.08 33.29 -9.71
CA THR A 601 18.42 34.07 -8.65
C THR A 601 17.77 33.20 -7.56
N ALA A 602 17.39 31.96 -7.87
CA ALA A 602 16.78 31.00 -6.89
C ALA A 602 17.75 30.66 -5.74
N LEU A 603 19.08 30.66 -6.01
CA LEU A 603 20.10 30.46 -4.97
C LEU A 603 19.92 31.43 -3.80
N PHE A 604 19.68 32.72 -4.09
CA PHE A 604 19.55 33.75 -3.05
C PHE A 604 18.31 33.54 -2.16
N ARG A 605 17.19 33.06 -2.74
CA ARG A 605 15.99 32.71 -1.97
C ARG A 605 16.26 31.50 -1.06
N GLU A 606 16.93 30.48 -1.58
CA GLU A 606 17.29 29.30 -0.80
C GLU A 606 18.26 29.64 0.34
N LEU A 607 19.27 30.49 0.08
CA LEU A 607 20.19 30.99 1.11
C LEU A 607 19.47 31.84 2.18
N ALA A 608 18.49 32.65 1.79
CA ALA A 608 17.70 33.45 2.70
C ALA A 608 16.74 32.58 3.54
N GLN A 609 16.35 31.41 3.04
CA GLN A 609 15.56 30.43 3.76
C GLN A 609 16.41 29.65 4.77
N CYS A 610 17.50 29.02 4.30
CA CYS A 610 18.45 28.26 5.13
C CYS A 610 19.74 28.00 4.36
N PRO A 611 20.95 28.36 4.88
CA PRO A 611 22.22 28.07 4.23
C PRO A 611 22.43 26.59 3.92
N PHE A 612 22.08 25.70 4.84
CA PHE A 612 22.18 24.25 4.63
C PHE A 612 21.28 23.77 3.49
N TYR A 613 20.05 24.26 3.41
CA TYR A 613 19.13 23.90 2.32
C TYR A 613 19.69 24.28 0.95
N ALA A 614 20.20 25.51 0.84
CA ALA A 614 20.87 25.98 -0.39
C ALA A 614 22.11 25.13 -0.72
N TYR A 615 22.92 24.79 0.28
CA TYR A 615 24.09 23.91 0.10
C TYR A 615 23.67 22.51 -0.36
N ALA A 616 22.72 21.88 0.32
CA ALA A 616 22.21 20.56 -0.04
C ALA A 616 21.67 20.52 -1.47
N ARG A 617 20.88 21.51 -1.84
CA ARG A 617 20.26 21.59 -3.16
C ARG A 617 21.26 21.93 -4.28
N ARG A 618 22.16 22.89 -4.05
CA ARG A 618 23.02 23.44 -5.08
C ARG A 618 24.42 22.83 -5.15
N ARG A 619 24.87 22.19 -4.09
CA ARG A 619 26.19 21.59 -3.98
C ARG A 619 26.17 20.07 -3.84
N LEU A 620 25.17 19.51 -3.16
CA LEU A 620 25.01 18.07 -3.00
C LEU A 620 24.01 17.46 -4.01
N GLY A 621 23.30 18.29 -4.79
CA GLY A 621 22.37 17.80 -5.81
C GLY A 621 21.05 17.28 -5.24
N LEU A 622 20.61 17.79 -4.09
CA LEU A 622 19.31 17.45 -3.55
C LEU A 622 18.21 17.87 -4.53
N GLU A 623 17.52 16.92 -5.11
CA GLU A 623 16.37 17.13 -5.99
C GLU A 623 15.08 16.72 -5.29
N GLU A 624 13.99 17.41 -5.62
CA GLU A 624 12.66 17.06 -5.16
C GLU A 624 12.12 15.88 -5.95
N PHE A 625 11.78 14.80 -5.25
CA PHE A 625 11.02 13.71 -5.83
C PHE A 625 9.55 14.14 -5.87
N VAL A 626 9.05 14.46 -7.05
CA VAL A 626 7.63 14.82 -7.24
C VAL A 626 6.93 13.65 -7.88
N ASP A 627 5.92 13.11 -7.17
CA ASP A 627 5.07 12.10 -7.74
C ASP A 627 4.14 12.70 -8.80
N PRO A 628 3.98 12.04 -9.95
CA PRO A 628 3.04 12.46 -10.97
C PRO A 628 1.61 12.51 -10.43
N GLY A 629 0.93 13.60 -10.70
CA GLY A 629 -0.45 13.82 -10.26
C GLY A 629 -1.40 14.10 -11.43
N PHE A 630 -2.70 14.09 -11.16
CA PHE A 630 -3.71 14.45 -12.15
C PHE A 630 -3.67 15.94 -12.47
N GLY A 631 -3.66 16.27 -13.77
CA GLY A 631 -3.79 17.62 -14.27
C GLY A 631 -2.61 18.53 -13.96
N LEU A 632 -2.89 19.83 -13.78
CA LEU A 632 -1.88 20.87 -13.56
C LEU A 632 -1.73 21.20 -12.08
N ASP A 633 -0.50 21.20 -11.58
CA ASP A 633 -0.17 21.69 -10.26
C ASP A 633 -0.14 23.24 -10.19
N SER A 634 0.14 23.78 -9.01
CA SER A 634 0.23 25.23 -8.82
C SER A 634 1.38 25.88 -9.58
N ARG A 635 2.48 25.15 -9.83
CA ARG A 635 3.65 25.60 -10.58
C ARG A 635 3.34 25.64 -12.07
N ASP A 636 2.72 24.59 -12.61
CA ASP A 636 2.30 24.51 -14.00
C ASP A 636 1.36 25.68 -14.36
N ARG A 637 0.39 25.95 -13.49
CA ARG A 637 -0.53 27.08 -13.63
C ARG A 637 0.17 28.43 -13.55
N GLY A 638 1.23 28.52 -12.77
CA GLY A 638 2.10 29.71 -12.75
C GLY A 638 2.82 29.88 -14.09
N ILE A 639 3.44 28.83 -14.60
CA ILE A 639 4.14 28.82 -15.89
C ILE A 639 3.22 29.25 -17.03
N LEU A 640 1.98 28.74 -17.06
CA LEU A 640 1.01 29.15 -18.07
C LEU A 640 0.70 30.65 -18.01
N VAL A 641 0.51 31.21 -16.82
CA VAL A 641 0.27 32.67 -16.69
C VAL A 641 1.46 33.48 -17.23
N HIS A 642 2.69 33.09 -16.90
CA HIS A 642 3.89 33.74 -17.42
C HIS A 642 4.00 33.62 -18.94
N SER A 643 3.77 32.42 -19.51
CA SER A 643 3.83 32.20 -20.96
C SER A 643 2.76 33.03 -21.73
N VAL A 644 1.54 33.14 -21.21
CA VAL A 644 0.49 33.96 -21.81
C VAL A 644 0.87 35.44 -21.74
N LEU A 645 1.36 35.95 -20.60
CA LEU A 645 1.76 37.34 -20.45
C LEU A 645 2.98 37.70 -21.32
N GLU A 646 3.94 36.79 -21.42
CA GLU A 646 5.08 36.92 -22.34
C GLU A 646 4.60 37.16 -23.79
N LYS A 647 3.69 36.30 -24.27
CA LYS A 647 3.13 36.41 -25.63
C LYS A 647 2.33 37.70 -25.85
N VAL A 648 1.53 38.11 -24.87
CA VAL A 648 0.73 39.35 -24.94
C VAL A 648 1.67 40.55 -25.00
N TRP A 649 2.65 40.69 -24.09
CA TRP A 649 3.52 41.85 -24.01
C TRP A 649 4.55 41.91 -25.12
N THR A 650 4.96 40.79 -25.70
CA THR A 650 5.80 40.72 -26.90
C THR A 650 5.07 41.33 -28.10
N THR A 651 3.75 41.28 -28.16
CA THR A 651 2.92 41.80 -29.25
C THR A 651 2.57 43.28 -29.03
N VAL A 652 2.31 43.68 -27.77
CA VAL A 652 1.74 45.00 -27.45
C VAL A 652 2.80 46.05 -27.18
N GLU A 653 3.97 45.69 -26.64
CA GLU A 653 5.13 46.52 -26.40
C GLU A 653 4.98 47.76 -25.47
N GLY A 654 3.77 48.11 -25.03
CA GLY A 654 3.54 49.19 -24.09
C GLY A 654 2.07 49.61 -23.91
N SER A 655 1.89 50.63 -23.04
CA SER A 655 0.56 51.11 -22.66
C SER A 655 -0.21 51.77 -23.82
N GLU A 656 0.47 52.53 -24.68
CA GLU A 656 -0.18 53.20 -25.83
C GLU A 656 -0.73 52.18 -26.83
N ALA A 657 0.05 51.13 -27.13
CA ALA A 657 -0.38 50.08 -28.01
C ALA A 657 -1.56 49.30 -27.39
N LEU A 658 -1.54 49.01 -26.09
CA LEU A 658 -2.65 48.35 -25.39
C LEU A 658 -3.95 49.20 -25.43
N GLN A 659 -3.85 50.50 -25.20
CA GLN A 659 -4.96 51.44 -25.22
C GLN A 659 -5.55 51.64 -26.64
N SER A 660 -4.74 51.48 -27.69
CA SER A 660 -5.20 51.62 -29.09
C SER A 660 -6.05 50.44 -29.56
N LEU A 661 -5.99 49.28 -28.89
CA LEU A 661 -6.75 48.11 -29.24
C LEU A 661 -8.21 48.23 -28.75
N SER A 662 -9.16 47.84 -29.58
CA SER A 662 -10.56 47.68 -29.16
C SER A 662 -10.69 46.48 -28.20
N GLN A 663 -11.81 46.39 -27.48
CA GLN A 663 -12.07 45.23 -26.58
C GLN A 663 -12.00 43.93 -27.37
N GLU A 664 -12.63 43.84 -28.53
CA GLU A 664 -12.62 42.65 -29.39
C GLU A 664 -11.20 42.26 -29.86
N GLN A 665 -10.36 43.26 -30.09
CA GLN A 665 -8.96 43.03 -30.48
C GLN A 665 -8.14 42.48 -29.28
N ARG A 666 -8.36 43.04 -28.09
CA ARG A 666 -7.74 42.53 -26.84
C ARG A 666 -8.19 41.09 -26.54
N ASP A 667 -9.47 40.80 -26.67
CA ASP A 667 -9.98 39.45 -26.43
C ASP A 667 -9.41 38.43 -27.43
N ARG A 668 -9.29 38.81 -28.71
CA ARG A 668 -8.64 37.98 -29.74
C ARG A 668 -7.15 37.75 -29.47
N LEU A 669 -6.43 38.77 -29.06
CA LEU A 669 -5.03 38.69 -28.71
C LEU A 669 -4.83 37.76 -27.53
N LEU A 670 -5.61 37.93 -26.46
CA LEU A 670 -5.58 37.11 -25.26
C LEU A 670 -5.93 35.64 -25.58
N GLY A 671 -7.01 35.40 -26.29
CA GLY A 671 -7.43 34.06 -26.69
C GLY A 671 -6.40 33.31 -27.52
N GLY A 672 -5.71 34.04 -28.45
CA GLY A 672 -4.59 33.52 -29.23
C GLY A 672 -3.40 33.16 -28.36
N ALA A 673 -3.01 34.04 -27.42
CA ALA A 673 -1.89 33.80 -26.50
C ALA A 673 -2.18 32.62 -25.54
N VAL A 674 -3.40 32.51 -25.04
CA VAL A 674 -3.84 31.38 -24.18
C VAL A 674 -3.79 30.08 -24.96
N SER A 675 -4.34 30.04 -26.18
CA SER A 675 -4.31 28.85 -27.02
C SER A 675 -2.89 28.39 -27.29
N ALA A 676 -1.99 29.30 -27.66
CA ALA A 676 -0.59 28.99 -27.93
C ALA A 676 0.15 28.45 -26.67
N ALA A 677 -0.10 29.03 -25.48
CA ALA A 677 0.50 28.56 -24.25
C ALA A 677 0.01 27.15 -23.84
N LEU A 678 -1.28 26.86 -24.06
CA LEU A 678 -1.84 25.51 -23.81
C LEU A 678 -1.30 24.48 -24.81
N ASP A 679 -1.11 24.88 -26.09
CA ASP A 679 -0.52 24.02 -27.12
C ASP A 679 0.95 23.68 -26.79
N GLU A 680 1.73 24.66 -26.34
CA GLU A 680 3.12 24.43 -25.88
C GLU A 680 3.19 23.47 -24.70
N LEU A 681 2.28 23.62 -23.73
CA LEU A 681 2.23 22.72 -22.60
C LEU A 681 1.86 21.29 -23.04
N GLU A 682 0.87 21.15 -23.93
CA GLU A 682 0.47 19.85 -24.47
C GLU A 682 1.59 19.17 -25.27
N GLN A 683 2.40 19.93 -26.00
CA GLN A 683 3.58 19.41 -26.69
C GLN A 683 4.67 18.94 -25.72
N GLN A 684 4.86 19.66 -24.61
CA GLN A 684 5.85 19.29 -23.58
C GLN A 684 5.39 18.12 -22.71
N ARG A 685 4.09 18.01 -22.48
CA ARG A 685 3.45 17.00 -21.62
C ARG A 685 2.18 16.46 -22.28
N PRO A 686 2.30 15.58 -23.27
CA PRO A 686 1.15 15.03 -24.00
C PRO A 686 0.16 14.31 -23.06
N GLY A 687 -1.12 14.60 -23.20
CA GLY A 687 -2.19 13.98 -22.42
C GLY A 687 -2.45 14.61 -21.05
N VAL A 688 -1.74 15.67 -20.65
CA VAL A 688 -1.99 16.37 -19.38
C VAL A 688 -3.28 17.18 -19.40
N LEU A 689 -3.70 17.64 -20.59
CA LEU A 689 -4.90 18.42 -20.80
C LEU A 689 -5.93 17.60 -21.59
N GLY A 690 -6.83 16.88 -20.91
CA GLY A 690 -8.02 16.37 -21.56
C GLY A 690 -8.91 17.51 -22.09
N GLU A 691 -9.72 17.24 -23.12
CA GLU A 691 -10.50 18.27 -23.85
C GLU A 691 -11.30 19.20 -22.92
N ARG A 692 -12.06 18.59 -21.97
CA ARG A 692 -12.83 19.35 -20.98
C ARG A 692 -11.96 20.17 -20.02
N PHE A 693 -10.82 19.62 -19.63
CA PHE A 693 -9.91 20.28 -18.70
C PHE A 693 -9.18 21.44 -19.39
N ARG A 694 -8.86 21.28 -20.68
CA ARG A 694 -8.29 22.35 -21.51
C ARG A 694 -9.24 23.54 -21.64
N GLU A 695 -10.55 23.31 -21.84
CA GLU A 695 -11.56 24.37 -21.87
C GLU A 695 -11.59 25.15 -20.54
N LEU A 696 -11.63 24.44 -19.42
CA LEU A 696 -11.67 25.05 -18.09
C LEU A 696 -10.43 25.90 -17.80
N GLU A 697 -9.24 25.43 -18.19
CA GLU A 697 -8.01 26.21 -18.02
C GLU A 697 -7.95 27.42 -18.97
N ARG A 698 -8.48 27.32 -20.18
CA ARG A 698 -8.65 28.46 -21.10
C ARG A 698 -9.49 29.56 -20.47
N ASP A 699 -10.69 29.23 -20.05
CA ASP A 699 -11.61 30.17 -19.41
C ASP A 699 -10.98 30.82 -18.18
N ARG A 700 -10.29 30.02 -17.36
CA ARG A 700 -9.59 30.50 -16.17
C ARG A 700 -8.50 31.53 -16.50
N LEU A 701 -7.69 31.26 -17.54
CA LEU A 701 -6.61 32.14 -17.97
C LEU A 701 -7.16 33.43 -18.59
N GLU A 702 -8.16 33.32 -19.49
CA GLU A 702 -8.78 34.47 -20.12
C GLU A 702 -9.42 35.42 -19.09
N ILE A 703 -10.15 34.90 -18.13
CA ILE A 703 -10.76 35.71 -17.07
C ILE A 703 -9.69 36.42 -16.21
N ARG A 704 -8.66 35.71 -15.77
CA ARG A 704 -7.67 36.26 -14.83
C ARG A 704 -6.75 37.25 -15.52
N ILE A 705 -6.26 36.91 -16.70
CA ILE A 705 -5.34 37.79 -17.44
C ILE A 705 -6.11 38.95 -18.07
N GLY A 706 -7.36 38.73 -18.48
CA GLY A 706 -8.23 39.83 -18.91
C GLY A 706 -8.37 40.92 -17.84
N ARG A 707 -8.66 40.55 -16.61
CA ARG A 707 -8.69 41.50 -15.46
C ARG A 707 -7.33 42.17 -15.20
N TRP A 708 -6.24 41.44 -15.43
CA TRP A 708 -4.89 42.04 -15.33
C TRP A 708 -4.66 43.11 -16.42
N LEU A 709 -5.08 42.87 -17.65
CA LEU A 709 -4.98 43.82 -18.74
C LEU A 709 -5.84 45.07 -18.51
N GLU A 710 -7.01 44.94 -17.91
CA GLU A 710 -7.86 46.05 -17.44
C GLU A 710 -7.12 46.94 -16.42
N LEU A 711 -6.43 46.31 -15.45
CA LEU A 711 -5.60 47.07 -14.49
C LEU A 711 -4.45 47.80 -15.22
N GLU A 712 -3.81 47.17 -16.19
CA GLU A 712 -2.73 47.76 -16.95
C GLU A 712 -3.19 48.96 -17.83
N LEU A 713 -4.43 48.96 -18.35
CA LEU A 713 -5.01 50.11 -19.06
C LEU A 713 -5.16 51.36 -18.18
N ALA A 714 -5.32 51.16 -16.86
CA ALA A 714 -5.48 52.26 -15.90
C ALA A 714 -4.12 52.82 -15.40
N ARG A 715 -3.01 52.18 -15.74
CA ARG A 715 -1.68 52.60 -15.30
C ARG A 715 -1.19 53.85 -16.04
N PRO A 716 -0.32 54.69 -15.43
CA PRO A 716 0.45 55.72 -16.15
C PRO A 716 1.22 55.09 -17.32
N ALA A 717 1.46 55.90 -18.34
CA ALA A 717 2.13 55.45 -19.56
C ALA A 717 3.50 54.80 -19.29
N PHE A 718 3.76 53.71 -19.99
CA PHE A 718 5.01 52.94 -19.94
C PHE A 718 5.28 52.26 -21.30
N GLU A 719 6.54 51.91 -21.51
CA GLU A 719 7.03 51.07 -22.61
C GLU A 719 7.63 49.80 -21.99
N VAL A 720 7.41 48.66 -22.62
CA VAL A 720 8.05 47.40 -22.18
C VAL A 720 9.49 47.39 -22.71
N ASP A 721 10.46 47.45 -21.78
CA ASP A 721 11.90 47.46 -22.12
C ASP A 721 12.42 46.03 -22.36
N SER A 722 11.97 45.06 -21.58
CA SER A 722 12.30 43.65 -21.79
C SER A 722 11.27 42.71 -21.13
N ILE A 723 11.15 41.50 -21.70
CA ILE A 723 10.25 40.45 -21.24
C ILE A 723 11.03 39.14 -21.23
N GLU A 724 10.99 38.38 -20.12
CA GLU A 724 11.60 37.06 -19.97
C GLU A 724 13.03 36.98 -20.65
N SER A 725 13.71 38.10 -20.71
CA SER A 725 14.98 38.19 -21.41
C SER A 725 16.11 37.65 -20.55
N ASP A 726 16.87 36.72 -21.11
CA ASP A 726 18.07 36.19 -20.45
C ASP A 726 19.18 37.28 -20.44
N ALA A 727 19.60 37.62 -19.23
CA ALA A 727 20.73 38.48 -18.98
C ALA A 727 21.69 37.84 -17.96
N SER A 728 22.93 38.20 -17.96
CA SER A 728 23.88 37.81 -16.92
C SER A 728 24.55 39.04 -16.33
N ALA A 729 24.63 39.05 -15.01
CA ALA A 729 25.32 40.11 -14.30
C ALA A 729 26.27 39.55 -13.25
N SER A 730 27.34 40.25 -12.94
CA SER A 730 28.35 39.80 -12.00
C SER A 730 28.23 40.53 -10.68
N LEU A 731 28.02 39.78 -9.59
CA LEU A 731 28.13 40.29 -8.24
C LEU A 731 29.60 40.22 -7.78
N ARG A 732 30.22 41.39 -7.53
CA ARG A 732 31.62 41.50 -7.14
C ARG A 732 31.75 41.70 -5.64
N LEU A 733 32.48 40.81 -4.95
CA LEU A 733 32.63 40.75 -3.50
C LEU A 733 34.07 41.09 -3.11
N GLY A 734 34.27 41.75 -1.95
CA GLY A 734 35.58 41.94 -1.36
C GLY A 734 36.60 42.66 -2.28
N ALA A 735 36.43 43.94 -2.57
CA ALA A 735 37.31 44.72 -3.47
C ALA A 735 37.51 44.10 -4.87
N GLY A 736 36.55 43.23 -5.30
CA GLY A 736 36.57 42.57 -6.60
C GLY A 736 37.37 41.26 -6.67
N THR A 737 37.84 40.73 -5.55
CA THR A 737 38.60 39.48 -5.49
C THR A 737 37.78 38.24 -5.73
N ALA A 738 36.47 38.25 -5.41
CA ALA A 738 35.54 37.17 -5.72
C ALA A 738 34.39 37.70 -6.60
N VAL A 739 34.02 36.93 -7.61
CA VAL A 739 32.97 37.27 -8.58
C VAL A 739 32.02 36.11 -8.70
N LEU A 740 30.74 36.41 -8.59
CA LEU A 740 29.66 35.44 -8.79
C LEU A 740 28.76 35.91 -9.94
N ASP A 741 28.81 35.21 -11.07
CA ASP A 741 28.00 35.53 -12.24
C ASP A 741 26.60 34.92 -12.04
N ILE A 742 25.56 35.72 -12.12
CA ILE A 742 24.17 35.39 -11.88
C ILE A 742 23.38 35.53 -13.18
N ARG A 743 22.70 34.47 -13.59
CA ARG A 743 21.73 34.52 -14.68
C ARG A 743 20.48 35.23 -14.18
N LEU A 744 20.04 36.24 -14.89
CA LEU A 744 18.84 37.02 -14.64
C LEU A 744 17.80 36.70 -15.71
N ARG A 745 16.56 36.56 -15.31
CA ARG A 745 15.42 36.49 -16.23
C ARG A 745 14.22 37.16 -15.55
N PRO A 746 14.17 38.51 -15.57
CA PRO A 746 13.03 39.23 -15.05
C PRO A 746 11.82 38.97 -15.95
N ASP A 747 10.63 38.77 -15.35
CA ASP A 747 9.41 38.51 -16.10
C ASP A 747 9.08 39.68 -17.00
N ARG A 748 9.22 40.90 -16.49
CA ARG A 748 9.04 42.13 -17.27
C ARG A 748 9.77 43.33 -16.67
N VAL A 749 10.34 44.14 -17.51
CA VAL A 749 10.91 45.44 -17.16
C VAL A 749 10.23 46.53 -17.97
N ASP A 750 9.62 47.51 -17.28
CA ASP A 750 8.97 48.67 -17.92
C ASP A 750 9.85 49.91 -17.83
N ARG A 751 9.90 50.68 -18.91
CA ARG A 751 10.42 52.02 -18.94
C ARG A 751 9.27 52.98 -18.65
N LEU A 752 9.39 53.76 -17.62
CA LEU A 752 8.36 54.68 -17.15
C LEU A 752 8.41 56.01 -17.96
N ALA A 753 7.29 56.56 -18.35
CA ALA A 753 7.21 57.85 -18.99
C ALA A 753 7.82 59.00 -18.14
N SER A 754 7.86 58.82 -16.83
CA SER A 754 8.49 59.72 -15.87
C SER A 754 10.01 59.54 -15.76
N GLY A 755 10.63 58.69 -16.57
CA GLY A 755 12.02 58.25 -16.50
C GLY A 755 12.24 57.14 -15.47
N GLY A 756 13.34 56.37 -15.63
CA GLY A 756 13.64 55.20 -14.81
C GLY A 756 12.91 53.94 -15.22
N ARG A 757 13.17 52.83 -14.51
CA ARG A 757 12.62 51.50 -14.81
C ARG A 757 11.86 50.91 -13.65
N MET A 758 10.88 50.07 -13.96
CA MET A 758 10.19 49.25 -12.99
C MET A 758 10.33 47.79 -13.37
N VAL A 759 10.76 46.96 -12.41
CA VAL A 759 10.81 45.51 -12.57
C VAL A 759 9.54 44.89 -11.99
N ILE A 760 8.88 44.08 -12.79
CA ILE A 760 7.65 43.38 -12.41
C ILE A 760 7.93 41.88 -12.45
N ASP A 761 7.47 41.16 -11.39
CA ASP A 761 7.54 39.72 -11.30
C ASP A 761 6.12 39.19 -10.98
N TYR A 762 5.61 38.31 -11.84
CA TYR A 762 4.25 37.78 -11.75
C TYR A 762 4.13 36.68 -10.74
N LYS A 763 3.12 36.75 -9.89
CA LYS A 763 2.88 35.74 -8.86
C LYS A 763 1.40 35.33 -8.80
N THR A 764 1.14 34.04 -8.88
CA THR A 764 -0.19 33.44 -8.76
C THR A 764 -0.49 32.94 -7.35
N GLY A 765 0.55 32.73 -6.54
CA GLY A 765 0.44 32.19 -5.18
C GLY A 765 0.11 33.23 -4.12
N TYR A 766 -0.54 32.80 -3.03
CA TYR A 766 -0.97 33.69 -1.92
C TYR A 766 0.17 34.13 -1.00
N ARG A 767 1.31 33.47 -1.04
CA ARG A 767 2.45 33.77 -0.15
C ARG A 767 3.28 35.00 -0.58
N ALA A 768 3.12 35.50 -1.80
CA ALA A 768 3.84 36.67 -2.29
C ALA A 768 3.25 37.97 -1.71
N GLY A 769 4.12 38.94 -1.41
CA GLY A 769 3.73 40.25 -0.93
C GLY A 769 4.96 41.11 -0.64
N ARG A 770 4.84 42.43 -0.80
CA ARG A 770 5.97 43.40 -0.67
C ARG A 770 6.62 43.37 0.73
N GLY A 771 5.90 42.93 1.77
CA GLY A 771 6.46 42.80 3.12
C GLY A 771 7.68 41.90 3.20
N LYS A 772 7.81 40.97 2.26
CA LYS A 772 8.91 39.99 2.19
C LYS A 772 10.22 40.51 1.64
N TRP A 773 10.23 41.71 1.07
CA TRP A 773 11.48 42.37 0.61
C TRP A 773 12.23 43.06 1.75
N PHE A 774 11.58 43.24 2.92
CA PHE A 774 12.18 43.91 4.05
C PHE A 774 12.69 42.90 5.09
N GLY A 775 13.79 43.31 5.73
CA GLY A 775 14.50 42.43 6.65
C GLY A 775 15.93 42.17 6.19
N VAL A 776 16.71 41.54 7.04
CA VAL A 776 18.14 41.24 6.73
C VAL A 776 18.42 39.78 7.13
N PRO A 777 18.45 38.86 6.15
CA PRO A 777 18.16 39.04 4.72
C PRO A 777 16.66 39.20 4.40
N PRO A 778 16.32 39.72 3.19
CA PRO A 778 14.93 39.70 2.74
C PRO A 778 14.46 38.27 2.51
N GLU A 779 13.17 38.02 2.73
CA GLU A 779 12.57 36.71 2.54
C GLU A 779 12.47 36.32 1.05
N GLU A 780 12.13 37.32 0.21
CA GLU A 780 12.09 37.16 -1.25
C GLU A 780 13.14 38.10 -1.87
N PRO A 781 14.39 37.66 -2.00
CA PRO A 781 15.51 38.51 -2.46
C PRO A 781 15.54 38.71 -4.00
N GLN A 782 14.70 38.06 -4.78
CA GLN A 782 14.72 38.08 -6.24
C GLN A 782 14.59 39.46 -6.83
N LEU A 783 13.54 40.20 -6.51
CA LEU A 783 13.33 41.57 -6.99
C LEU A 783 14.38 42.57 -6.44
N PRO A 784 14.76 42.53 -5.15
CA PRO A 784 15.93 43.24 -4.63
C PRO A 784 17.23 42.97 -5.41
N LEU A 785 17.44 41.72 -5.83
CA LEU A 785 18.62 41.34 -6.62
C LEU A 785 18.55 41.92 -8.05
N TYR A 786 17.40 41.88 -8.71
CA TYR A 786 17.19 42.52 -10.02
C TYR A 786 17.41 44.00 -9.93
N GLN A 787 16.88 44.67 -8.89
CA GLN A 787 17.11 46.10 -8.67
C GLN A 787 18.61 46.46 -8.59
N HIS A 788 19.39 45.64 -7.86
CA HIS A 788 20.83 45.88 -7.70
C HIS A 788 21.61 45.60 -8.99
N LEU A 789 21.32 44.50 -9.68
CA LEU A 789 22.11 44.04 -10.83
C LEU A 789 21.78 44.78 -12.15
N LEU A 790 20.52 45.17 -12.36
CA LEU A 790 20.11 45.91 -13.53
C LEU A 790 20.47 47.38 -13.43
N GLY A 791 20.65 47.93 -12.22
CA GLY A 791 20.89 49.37 -12.02
C GLY A 791 19.70 50.22 -12.52
N ASP A 792 19.70 51.52 -12.26
CA ASP A 792 18.67 52.48 -12.75
C ASP A 792 17.21 51.97 -12.66
N VAL A 793 16.91 51.22 -11.62
CA VAL A 793 15.57 50.75 -11.32
C VAL A 793 14.96 51.63 -10.24
N ASP A 794 13.84 52.29 -10.55
CA ASP A 794 13.11 53.19 -9.66
C ASP A 794 12.01 52.54 -8.86
N ALA A 795 11.54 51.34 -9.27
CA ALA A 795 10.53 50.56 -8.55
C ALA A 795 10.67 49.08 -8.82
N ILE A 796 10.25 48.29 -7.83
CA ILE A 796 10.04 46.83 -7.95
C ILE A 796 8.62 46.52 -7.55
N ALA A 797 7.97 45.59 -8.22
CA ALA A 797 6.58 45.25 -7.98
C ALA A 797 6.28 43.76 -8.25
N PHE A 798 5.38 43.18 -7.48
CA PHE A 798 4.70 41.96 -7.83
C PHE A 798 3.43 42.23 -8.63
N GLY A 799 3.28 41.59 -9.77
CA GLY A 799 2.01 41.43 -10.47
C GLY A 799 1.24 40.25 -9.88
N LEU A 800 0.33 40.50 -8.92
CA LEU A 800 -0.42 39.45 -8.23
C LEU A 800 -1.66 39.11 -9.06
N ILE A 801 -1.68 37.90 -9.66
CA ILE A 801 -2.76 37.39 -10.51
C ILE A 801 -3.38 36.17 -9.80
N ARG A 802 -4.34 36.42 -8.92
CA ARG A 802 -4.93 35.42 -8.04
C ARG A 802 -6.38 35.14 -8.35
N ALA A 803 -6.96 34.09 -7.74
CA ALA A 803 -8.36 33.76 -7.89
C ALA A 803 -9.29 34.82 -7.28
N ASP A 804 -8.88 35.45 -6.18
CA ASP A 804 -9.61 36.49 -5.46
C ASP A 804 -9.45 37.89 -6.03
N GLY A 805 -8.58 38.07 -7.02
CA GLY A 805 -8.41 39.35 -7.72
C GLY A 805 -7.00 39.57 -8.27
N VAL A 806 -6.85 40.66 -9.00
CA VAL A 806 -5.56 41.08 -9.56
C VAL A 806 -5.15 42.44 -8.99
N LYS A 807 -3.86 42.62 -8.68
CA LYS A 807 -3.31 43.89 -8.19
C LYS A 807 -1.80 43.99 -8.43
N LEU A 808 -1.34 45.19 -8.61
CA LEU A 808 0.09 45.51 -8.53
C LEU A 808 0.44 45.84 -7.07
N GLU A 809 1.52 45.26 -6.58
CA GLU A 809 1.99 45.51 -5.20
C GLU A 809 3.50 45.78 -5.20
N GLY A 810 3.90 47.00 -4.99
CA GLY A 810 5.28 47.38 -5.16
C GLY A 810 5.79 48.45 -4.17
N VAL A 811 7.09 48.74 -4.31
CA VAL A 811 7.79 49.82 -3.63
C VAL A 811 8.69 50.57 -4.62
N GLY A 812 8.73 51.87 -4.53
CA GLY A 812 9.50 52.71 -5.45
C GLY A 812 10.14 53.92 -4.81
N ARG A 813 10.91 54.66 -5.60
CA ARG A 813 11.64 55.86 -5.23
C ARG A 813 10.71 57.04 -4.91
N ARG A 814 9.53 57.09 -5.56
CA ARG A 814 8.51 58.17 -5.45
C ARG A 814 7.09 57.62 -5.46
N ASP A 815 6.15 58.44 -5.04
CA ASP A 815 4.72 58.15 -5.20
C ASP A 815 4.26 58.32 -6.64
N GLY A 816 3.14 57.72 -7.01
CA GLY A 816 2.50 57.92 -8.30
C GLY A 816 3.16 57.19 -9.50
N ILE A 817 4.04 56.24 -9.26
CA ILE A 817 4.61 55.37 -10.30
C ILE A 817 3.54 54.50 -10.94
N ALA A 818 2.76 53.80 -10.07
CA ALA A 818 1.57 53.05 -10.47
C ALA A 818 0.69 52.88 -9.23
N GLU A 819 -0.60 52.59 -9.44
CA GLU A 819 -1.49 52.19 -8.32
C GLU A 819 -0.96 50.91 -7.67
N GLY A 820 -0.88 50.86 -6.32
CA GLY A 820 -0.28 49.75 -5.57
C GLY A 820 1.22 49.83 -5.33
N VAL A 821 1.95 50.75 -6.00
CA VAL A 821 3.37 51.02 -5.75
C VAL A 821 3.50 52.23 -4.82
N VAL A 822 4.03 51.99 -3.64
CA VAL A 822 4.18 53.00 -2.58
C VAL A 822 5.62 53.46 -2.49
N LYS A 823 5.84 54.71 -2.06
CA LYS A 823 7.17 55.24 -1.80
C LYS A 823 7.88 54.48 -0.68
N ALA A 824 9.16 54.19 -0.84
CA ALA A 824 9.98 53.59 0.19
C ALA A 824 10.03 54.50 1.45
N GLY A 825 9.94 53.89 2.64
CA GLY A 825 9.89 54.60 3.92
C GLY A 825 8.49 54.97 4.42
N THR A 826 7.45 54.83 3.58
CA THR A 826 6.06 55.21 3.92
C THR A 826 5.12 54.05 4.29
N ILE A 827 5.60 52.82 4.22
CA ILE A 827 4.77 51.65 4.51
C ILE A 827 4.44 51.57 6.00
N ARG A 828 3.16 51.74 6.33
CA ARG A 828 2.67 51.68 7.74
C ARG A 828 2.95 50.32 8.37
N ASN A 829 3.34 50.36 9.68
CA ASN A 829 3.58 49.16 10.50
C ASN A 829 4.73 48.26 10.04
N ASN A 830 5.62 48.71 9.15
CA ASN A 830 6.81 47.95 8.75
C ASN A 830 8.09 48.58 9.35
N GLN A 831 8.49 48.08 10.53
CA GLN A 831 9.72 48.56 11.22
C GLN A 831 11.03 48.09 10.53
N LYS A 832 10.95 47.13 9.59
CA LYS A 832 12.12 46.60 8.92
C LYS A 832 12.52 47.36 7.65
N GLN A 833 11.71 48.34 7.17
CA GLN A 833 12.02 49.16 6.03
C GLN A 833 13.01 50.31 6.39
N ALA A 834 13.82 50.68 5.42
CA ALA A 834 14.68 51.88 5.54
C ALA A 834 13.86 53.17 5.34
N LYS A 835 14.44 54.32 5.72
CA LYS A 835 13.77 55.62 5.69
C LYS A 835 13.45 56.14 4.28
N ASP A 836 14.21 55.74 3.29
CA ASP A 836 14.09 56.16 1.89
C ASP A 836 14.59 55.06 0.94
N TRP A 837 14.34 55.24 -0.37
CA TRP A 837 14.72 54.30 -1.42
C TRP A 837 16.23 54.01 -1.46
N ALA A 838 17.06 55.05 -1.41
CA ALA A 838 18.51 54.85 -1.51
C ALA A 838 19.05 54.09 -0.30
N SER A 839 18.50 54.32 0.87
CA SER A 839 18.84 53.56 2.11
C SER A 839 18.33 52.14 2.05
N GLN A 840 17.16 51.92 1.42
CA GLN A 840 16.60 50.57 1.23
C GLN A 840 17.44 49.76 0.24
N VAL A 841 17.85 50.36 -0.86
CA VAL A 841 18.73 49.73 -1.84
C VAL A 841 20.05 49.29 -1.19
N ARG A 842 20.69 50.19 -0.42
CA ARG A 842 21.92 49.83 0.33
C ARG A 842 21.71 48.70 1.35
N GLN A 843 20.54 48.64 1.98
CA GLN A 843 20.20 47.54 2.90
C GLN A 843 20.10 46.21 2.14
N TRP A 844 19.41 46.17 1.02
CA TRP A 844 19.33 45.00 0.15
C TRP A 844 20.73 44.58 -0.36
N GLU A 845 21.50 45.48 -0.87
CA GLU A 845 22.87 45.26 -1.33
C GLU A 845 23.71 44.53 -0.27
N ARG A 846 23.76 45.09 0.95
CA ARG A 846 24.50 44.48 2.09
C ARG A 846 24.03 43.06 2.40
N ALA A 847 22.72 42.85 2.38
CA ALA A 847 22.13 41.53 2.66
C ALA A 847 22.49 40.52 1.55
N LEU A 848 22.37 40.91 0.30
CA LEU A 848 22.71 40.07 -0.87
C LEU A 848 24.21 39.72 -0.90
N PHE A 849 25.07 40.68 -0.58
CA PHE A 849 26.51 40.44 -0.47
C PHE A 849 26.85 39.48 0.68
N LYS A 850 26.16 39.58 1.82
CA LYS A 850 26.34 38.67 2.93
C LYS A 850 25.95 37.22 2.54
N LEU A 851 24.83 37.06 1.87
CA LEU A 851 24.38 35.74 1.40
C LEU A 851 25.37 35.14 0.39
N ALA A 852 25.80 35.93 -0.59
CA ALA A 852 26.77 35.48 -1.58
C ALA A 852 28.14 35.14 -0.98
N ALA A 853 28.64 35.94 -0.04
CA ALA A 853 29.87 35.67 0.66
C ALA A 853 29.79 34.36 1.48
N GLY A 854 28.71 34.16 2.21
CA GLY A 854 28.45 32.92 2.94
C GLY A 854 28.51 31.68 2.04
N PHE A 855 27.83 31.75 0.89
CA PHE A 855 27.84 30.66 -0.09
C PHE A 855 29.25 30.40 -0.67
N LEU A 856 29.99 31.43 -1.04
CA LEU A 856 31.34 31.31 -1.58
C LEU A 856 32.32 30.70 -0.57
N LEU A 857 32.13 31.01 0.72
CA LEU A 857 32.97 30.46 1.80
C LEU A 857 32.55 29.01 2.18
N GLY A 858 31.49 28.49 1.60
CA GLY A 858 31.02 27.13 1.86
C GLY A 858 30.04 27.07 3.04
N GLY A 859 29.33 28.17 3.34
CA GLY A 859 28.32 28.18 4.40
C GLY A 859 27.27 27.08 4.20
N ALA A 860 27.18 26.20 5.20
CA ALA A 860 26.29 25.03 5.21
C ALA A 860 25.64 24.85 6.61
N GLU A 861 25.50 25.96 7.31
CA GLU A 861 24.88 25.94 8.65
C GLU A 861 23.39 25.64 8.55
N ALA A 862 22.88 24.74 9.40
CA ALA A 862 21.46 24.44 9.53
C ALA A 862 20.77 25.54 10.36
N GLU A 863 20.68 26.73 9.78
CA GLU A 863 20.10 27.93 10.39
C GLU A 863 18.87 28.38 9.58
N PRO A 864 17.69 27.75 9.77
CA PRO A 864 16.46 28.20 9.13
C PRO A 864 16.09 29.60 9.61
N ARG A 865 15.61 30.44 8.71
CA ARG A 865 15.16 31.81 9.06
C ARG A 865 14.04 31.78 10.10
N THR A 866 13.13 30.84 10.03
CA THR A 866 12.08 30.54 11.01
C THR A 866 11.90 29.04 11.14
N PRO A 867 11.41 28.53 12.28
CA PRO A 867 11.15 27.10 12.45
C PRO A 867 10.19 26.53 11.39
N GLN A 868 9.24 27.33 10.89
CA GLN A 868 8.28 26.93 9.86
C GLN A 868 8.93 26.60 8.52
N GLU A 869 10.13 27.09 8.25
CA GLU A 869 10.90 26.71 7.03
C GLU A 869 11.32 25.24 7.05
N CYS A 870 11.35 24.60 8.22
CA CYS A 870 11.65 23.19 8.37
C CYS A 870 10.42 22.28 8.13
N GLU A 871 9.21 22.84 8.17
CA GLU A 871 7.97 22.12 7.87
C GLU A 871 7.96 21.77 6.37
N GLY A 872 8.03 20.48 6.05
CA GLY A 872 8.11 20.00 4.65
C GLY A 872 9.48 20.23 3.96
N CYS A 873 10.53 20.60 4.71
CA CYS A 873 11.88 20.74 4.14
C CYS A 873 12.45 19.38 3.74
N GLN A 874 12.79 19.22 2.47
CA GLN A 874 13.36 17.99 1.92
C GLN A 874 14.77 17.68 2.42
N ALA A 875 15.51 18.68 2.90
CA ALA A 875 16.83 18.48 3.49
C ALA A 875 16.78 18.07 4.97
N ARG A 876 15.59 17.92 5.60
CA ARG A 876 15.43 17.66 7.04
C ARG A 876 16.13 16.40 7.49
N ALA A 877 16.01 15.30 6.72
CA ALA A 877 16.69 14.04 7.01
C ALA A 877 18.22 14.13 6.94
N LEU A 878 18.75 15.09 6.15
CA LEU A 878 20.18 15.33 6.01
C LEU A 878 20.70 16.25 7.12
N CYS A 879 19.98 17.34 7.43
CA CYS A 879 20.45 18.33 8.41
C CYS A 879 20.21 17.89 9.85
N ARG A 880 19.22 17.05 10.13
CA ARG A 880 18.89 16.50 11.46
C ARG A 880 18.78 17.57 12.55
N ILE A 881 18.23 18.73 12.22
CA ILE A 881 18.15 19.87 13.14
C ILE A 881 17.29 19.58 14.39
N ASP A 882 16.41 18.62 14.30
CA ASP A 882 15.51 18.21 15.39
C ASP A 882 16.13 17.15 16.31
N GLU A 883 17.30 16.58 15.95
CA GLU A 883 18.08 15.61 16.71
C GLU A 883 19.19 16.32 17.50
#